data_d435f24cd34814f0902b073d3d7b5bea
#
_entry.id   d435f24cd34814f0902b073d3d7b5bea
#
_cell.length_a   1.000
_cell.length_b   1.000
_cell.length_c   1.000
_cell.angle_alpha   90.00
_cell.angle_beta   90.00
_cell.angle_gamma   90.00
#
_symmetry.space_group_name_H-M   'P 1'
#
loop_
_entity.id
_entity.type
_entity.pdbx_description
1 polymer ?
#
loop_
_entity_poly.entity_id
_entity_poly.type
_entity_poly.pdbx_seq_one_letter_code
_entity_poly.pdbx_strand_id
1 'polypeptide(L)'
;IKFIDSRDESFARRIYDLFKFDLDNLTLWVGYNNTIYDDNIIAYICKHRAEATDKDKFLKDLKNLSDSIINNSKVEEKIWINFSSVDLIKEIKVFGKKSINNLSLKDIELNLGMEIEKEESQSFNENVKDFEHVIKYCKHDVWATAVIAMMSFDDNFYNVSNVFNKLFLYDLYMTEQIENLYLTEGDWKYKQLFFRINMSLPSLAAEYFAKEKKDELFFTVNNEIKITKSKMPKALEIYEKRKKDVFCKIDNFVIAGKEISFGDGGIHTANNDELRFYRNVYNFDVTSYYPSFLEKLKDIANINLKKYKRIKAERIELKKKKDNISQAKQNAYKLALNSLTGKFNEKREYNAFYNPSVYLSITNSCQILLVDFAERLSKYINLVQLNTDGIAFTVKENSGIKQIRKIIRTWENDFGFALEESFFTKFFERSVNEYLAVTDTGKIKVAGKTFANFKTHGGELGFSDPIANILHKAFARAENNNFDEIVSLICETVDDLVNNKQYQQLQFNLKATATEKDKIIRSDSNEVDIRTKGTRAFLTTNGNLLAAKFKFLRRRKGKGKENIKLTFDLFQNDLKYCDLELSKEKYILISVLELSKMYSSFKRTSIESKFEDFDELVDYLQNLEFCEQYDFNSIVSTL
;
A
#
# COMPACT_ATOMS: atom_id res chain seq x y z
N ILE A 1 -25.66 -14.94 9.72
CA ILE A 1 -26.16 -13.61 9.31
C ILE A 1 -27.57 -13.45 9.89
N LYS A 2 -27.81 -12.39 10.70
CA LYS A 2 -29.14 -12.05 11.20
C LYS A 2 -29.76 -11.01 10.25
N PHE A 3 -31.00 -11.24 9.87
CA PHE A 3 -31.81 -10.29 9.11
C PHE A 3 -32.82 -9.61 10.03
N ILE A 4 -32.94 -8.29 9.93
CA ILE A 4 -34.00 -7.51 10.56
C ILE A 4 -34.75 -6.82 9.45
N ASP A 5 -35.99 -7.21 9.25
CA ASP A 5 -36.85 -6.72 8.17
C ASP A 5 -37.61 -5.49 8.61
N SER A 6 -37.58 -4.40 7.84
CA SER A 6 -38.31 -3.18 8.11
C SER A 6 -39.83 -3.36 8.02
N ARG A 7 -40.32 -4.46 7.48
CA ARG A 7 -41.75 -4.84 7.49
C ARG A 7 -42.21 -5.32 8.85
N ASP A 8 -41.26 -5.76 9.72
CA ASP A 8 -41.57 -6.08 11.12
C ASP A 8 -41.83 -4.78 11.92
N GLU A 9 -42.91 -4.70 12.64
CA GLU A 9 -43.26 -3.50 13.45
C GLU A 9 -42.21 -3.24 14.54
N SER A 10 -41.52 -4.25 15.00
CA SER A 10 -40.48 -4.15 16.03
C SER A 10 -39.06 -3.91 15.49
N PHE A 11 -38.87 -3.71 14.17
CA PHE A 11 -37.53 -3.69 13.57
C PHE A 11 -36.59 -2.66 14.20
N ALA A 12 -37.06 -1.44 14.48
CA ALA A 12 -36.25 -0.38 15.06
C ALA A 12 -35.79 -0.73 16.48
N ARG A 13 -36.65 -1.36 17.28
CA ARG A 13 -36.33 -1.84 18.62
C ARG A 13 -35.33 -3.00 18.55
N ARG A 14 -35.51 -3.95 17.63
CA ARG A 14 -34.59 -5.09 17.45
C ARG A 14 -33.20 -4.64 17.03
N ILE A 15 -33.11 -3.61 16.17
CA ILE A 15 -31.82 -3.00 15.82
C ILE A 15 -31.20 -2.36 17.07
N TYR A 16 -31.95 -1.56 17.81
CA TYR A 16 -31.44 -0.94 19.03
C TYR A 16 -30.98 -1.96 20.06
N ASP A 17 -31.75 -3.02 20.30
CA ASP A 17 -31.41 -4.05 21.28
C ASP A 17 -30.13 -4.80 20.89
N LEU A 18 -29.93 -5.03 19.58
CA LEU A 18 -28.70 -5.62 19.07
C LEU A 18 -27.49 -4.72 19.36
N PHE A 19 -27.57 -3.44 19.02
CA PHE A 19 -26.44 -2.51 19.22
C PHE A 19 -26.20 -2.20 20.70
N LYS A 20 -27.25 -2.14 21.53
CA LYS A 20 -27.12 -1.99 22.98
C LYS A 20 -26.37 -3.16 23.60
N PHE A 21 -26.71 -4.40 23.21
CA PHE A 21 -26.01 -5.59 23.68
C PHE A 21 -24.51 -5.56 23.34
N ASP A 22 -24.18 -5.14 22.13
CA ASP A 22 -22.80 -5.08 21.66
C ASP A 22 -22.01 -3.96 22.34
N LEU A 23 -22.64 -2.83 22.65
CA LEU A 23 -22.04 -1.77 23.47
C LEU A 23 -21.69 -2.25 24.87
N ASP A 24 -22.65 -2.96 25.52
CA ASP A 24 -22.47 -3.49 26.87
C ASP A 24 -21.32 -4.54 26.92
N ASN A 25 -21.06 -5.24 25.80
CA ASN A 25 -20.01 -6.27 25.68
C ASN A 25 -18.74 -5.77 24.98
N LEU A 26 -18.60 -4.47 24.73
CA LEU A 26 -17.45 -3.89 24.02
C LEU A 26 -17.18 -4.53 22.65
N THR A 27 -18.23 -4.88 21.93
CA THR A 27 -18.13 -5.49 20.60
C THR A 27 -17.67 -4.47 19.58
N LEU A 28 -16.77 -4.89 18.69
CA LEU A 28 -16.31 -4.10 17.58
C LEU A 28 -17.14 -4.39 16.33
N TRP A 29 -17.72 -3.36 15.75
CA TRP A 29 -18.40 -3.44 14.46
C TRP A 29 -17.42 -3.22 13.33
N VAL A 30 -17.52 -4.04 12.30
CA VAL A 30 -16.68 -3.92 11.11
C VAL A 30 -17.58 -3.85 9.89
N GLY A 31 -17.40 -2.81 9.10
CA GLY A 31 -18.13 -2.60 7.87
C GLY A 31 -17.23 -2.14 6.72
N TYR A 32 -17.81 -1.94 5.57
CA TYR A 32 -17.13 -1.41 4.39
C TYR A 32 -17.84 -0.14 3.93
N ASN A 33 -17.17 1.01 3.96
CA ASN A 33 -17.73 2.35 3.73
C ASN A 33 -18.91 2.70 4.68
N ASN A 34 -18.96 2.02 5.81
CA ASN A 34 -20.06 2.11 6.77
C ASN A 34 -20.11 3.45 7.49
N THR A 35 -18.97 4.08 7.77
CA THR A 35 -18.96 5.37 8.51
C THR A 35 -19.64 6.52 7.76
N ILE A 36 -19.77 6.42 6.45
CA ILE A 36 -20.47 7.43 5.63
C ILE A 36 -21.97 7.12 5.56
N TYR A 37 -22.35 5.85 5.42
CA TYR A 37 -23.73 5.46 5.16
C TYR A 37 -24.35 4.64 6.30
N ASP A 38 -23.93 3.39 6.50
CA ASP A 38 -24.60 2.43 7.39
C ASP A 38 -24.62 2.91 8.83
N ASP A 39 -23.50 3.43 9.32
CA ASP A 39 -23.39 3.92 10.70
C ASP A 39 -24.38 5.07 10.97
N ASN A 40 -24.60 5.96 10.00
CA ASN A 40 -25.56 7.05 10.13
C ASN A 40 -27.00 6.55 10.10
N ILE A 41 -27.33 5.59 9.26
CA ILE A 41 -28.66 4.95 9.19
C ILE A 41 -28.96 4.24 10.50
N ILE A 42 -28.02 3.44 11.02
CA ILE A 42 -28.18 2.71 12.28
C ILE A 42 -28.34 3.70 13.46
N ALA A 43 -27.51 4.74 13.51
CA ALA A 43 -27.57 5.75 14.55
C ALA A 43 -28.93 6.48 14.55
N TYR A 44 -29.45 6.82 13.37
CA TYR A 44 -30.78 7.41 13.23
C TYR A 44 -31.85 6.47 13.78
N ILE A 45 -31.86 5.21 13.38
CA ILE A 45 -32.81 4.20 13.84
C ILE A 45 -32.77 4.09 15.38
N CYS A 46 -31.57 4.00 15.96
CA CYS A 46 -31.40 3.88 17.41
C CYS A 46 -31.89 5.13 18.16
N LYS A 47 -31.61 6.34 17.64
CA LYS A 47 -31.99 7.62 18.26
C LYS A 47 -33.49 7.83 18.21
N HIS A 48 -34.12 7.54 17.07
CA HIS A 48 -35.52 7.83 16.80
C HIS A 48 -36.47 6.61 16.94
N ARG A 49 -35.99 5.53 17.56
CA ARG A 49 -36.76 4.27 17.71
C ARG A 49 -38.15 4.42 18.33
N ALA A 50 -38.34 5.43 19.19
CA ALA A 50 -39.67 5.71 19.79
C ALA A 50 -40.67 6.27 18.77
N GLU A 51 -40.17 6.91 17.71
CA GLU A 51 -40.98 7.49 16.63
C GLU A 51 -41.41 6.43 15.61
N ALA A 52 -40.81 5.22 15.65
CA ALA A 52 -41.16 4.09 14.77
C ALA A 52 -42.59 3.53 15.02
N THR A 53 -43.33 4.05 16.01
CA THR A 53 -44.75 3.77 16.18
C THR A 53 -45.60 4.31 15.03
N ASP A 54 -45.17 5.42 14.39
CA ASP A 54 -45.68 5.87 13.10
C ASP A 54 -44.70 5.36 12.01
N LYS A 55 -44.89 4.12 11.62
CA LYS A 55 -43.98 3.39 10.74
C LYS A 55 -43.79 4.06 9.37
N ASP A 56 -44.89 4.52 8.76
CA ASP A 56 -44.84 5.09 7.41
C ASP A 56 -44.04 6.41 7.41
N LYS A 57 -44.29 7.26 8.42
CA LYS A 57 -43.51 8.48 8.60
C LYS A 57 -42.04 8.18 8.86
N PHE A 58 -41.75 7.24 9.78
CA PHE A 58 -40.40 6.86 10.15
C PHE A 58 -39.61 6.33 8.96
N LEU A 59 -40.20 5.45 8.14
CA LEU A 59 -39.53 4.91 6.94
C LEU A 59 -39.33 5.98 5.87
N LYS A 60 -40.25 6.93 5.75
CA LYS A 60 -40.11 8.09 4.86
C LYS A 60 -38.92 8.98 5.27
N ASP A 61 -38.84 9.27 6.58
CA ASP A 61 -37.75 10.10 7.12
C ASP A 61 -36.39 9.38 7.00
N LEU A 62 -36.36 8.07 7.22
CA LEU A 62 -35.17 7.23 7.00
C LEU A 62 -34.71 7.22 5.52
N LYS A 63 -35.69 7.16 4.59
CA LYS A 63 -35.40 7.27 3.14
C LYS A 63 -34.84 8.65 2.78
N ASN A 64 -35.42 9.72 3.31
CA ASN A 64 -34.94 11.08 3.11
C ASN A 64 -33.49 11.25 3.60
N LEU A 65 -33.15 10.67 4.75
CA LEU A 65 -31.79 10.65 5.26
C LEU A 65 -30.85 9.88 4.32
N SER A 66 -31.26 8.70 3.87
CA SER A 66 -30.51 7.89 2.91
C SER A 66 -30.21 8.66 1.62
N ASP A 67 -31.23 9.28 1.03
CA ASP A 67 -31.12 10.07 -0.20
C ASP A 67 -30.19 11.29 0.01
N SER A 68 -30.27 11.92 1.17
CA SER A 68 -29.39 13.03 1.56
C SER A 68 -27.93 12.60 1.63
N ILE A 69 -27.63 11.45 2.24
CA ILE A 69 -26.26 10.90 2.35
C ILE A 69 -25.74 10.55 0.95
N ILE A 70 -26.53 9.87 0.12
CA ILE A 70 -26.13 9.43 -1.23
C ILE A 70 -25.84 10.63 -2.14
N ASN A 71 -26.63 11.70 -2.04
CA ASN A 71 -26.46 12.90 -2.84
C ASN A 71 -25.42 13.89 -2.32
N ASN A 72 -24.60 13.50 -1.31
CA ASN A 72 -23.62 14.37 -0.65
C ASN A 72 -24.22 15.69 -0.10
N SER A 73 -25.51 15.72 0.18
CA SER A 73 -26.12 16.84 0.85
C SER A 73 -25.56 16.91 2.27
N LYS A 74 -25.28 18.12 2.78
CA LYS A 74 -24.82 18.25 4.17
C LYS A 74 -25.90 17.69 5.07
N VAL A 75 -25.61 16.58 5.74
CA VAL A 75 -26.43 16.07 6.82
C VAL A 75 -26.28 17.08 7.96
N GLU A 76 -27.32 17.86 8.23
CA GLU A 76 -27.28 18.97 9.21
C GLU A 76 -27.04 18.48 10.64
N GLU A 77 -27.42 17.25 10.95
CA GLU A 77 -27.09 16.61 12.23
C GLU A 77 -26.04 15.54 12.07
N LYS A 78 -24.84 15.76 12.62
CA LYS A 78 -23.91 14.68 12.91
C LYS A 78 -24.54 13.79 13.98
N ILE A 79 -25.11 12.68 13.57
CA ILE A 79 -25.62 11.68 14.50
C ILE A 79 -24.40 11.01 15.11
N TRP A 80 -24.16 11.29 16.40
CA TRP A 80 -23.08 10.68 17.14
C TRP A 80 -23.42 9.22 17.43
N ILE A 81 -22.60 8.33 16.92
CA ILE A 81 -22.71 6.90 17.11
C ILE A 81 -21.97 6.53 18.39
N ASN A 82 -22.65 5.85 19.29
CA ASN A 82 -22.08 5.40 20.57
C ASN A 82 -21.52 3.96 20.50
N PHE A 83 -21.20 3.45 19.33
CA PHE A 83 -20.62 2.13 19.19
C PHE A 83 -19.28 2.17 18.44
N SER A 84 -18.41 1.21 18.74
CA SER A 84 -17.09 1.10 18.11
C SER A 84 -17.23 0.50 16.73
N SER A 85 -16.96 1.30 15.69
CA SER A 85 -17.06 0.90 14.29
C SER A 85 -15.73 1.09 13.57
N VAL A 86 -15.31 0.09 12.80
CA VAL A 86 -14.15 0.12 11.91
C VAL A 86 -14.62 0.05 10.48
N ASP A 87 -14.16 0.98 9.69
CA ASP A 87 -14.45 1.06 8.25
C ASP A 87 -13.28 0.51 7.43
N LEU A 88 -13.47 -0.67 6.85
CA LEU A 88 -12.41 -1.37 6.10
C LEU A 88 -11.87 -0.54 4.94
N ILE A 89 -12.70 0.29 4.30
CA ILE A 89 -12.23 1.16 3.19
C ILE A 89 -11.14 2.13 3.65
N LYS A 90 -11.14 2.53 4.92
CA LYS A 90 -10.15 3.44 5.50
C LYS A 90 -8.89 2.71 5.97
N GLU A 91 -9.02 1.42 6.25
CA GLU A 91 -7.96 0.62 6.85
C GLU A 91 -7.17 -0.19 5.81
N ILE A 92 -7.75 -0.50 4.66
CA ILE A 92 -7.07 -1.20 3.56
C ILE A 92 -6.21 -0.20 2.80
N LYS A 93 -4.92 -0.49 2.68
CA LYS A 93 -3.98 0.31 1.90
C LYS A 93 -4.00 -0.14 0.44
N VAL A 94 -4.28 0.77 -0.46
CA VAL A 94 -4.31 0.51 -1.89
C VAL A 94 -3.26 1.34 -2.61
N PHE A 95 -2.38 0.65 -3.34
CA PHE A 95 -1.29 1.27 -4.07
C PHE A 95 -1.79 2.21 -5.19
N GLY A 96 -1.11 3.34 -5.32
CA GLY A 96 -1.33 4.29 -6.44
C GLY A 96 -2.59 5.14 -6.35
N LYS A 97 -3.39 5.03 -5.28
CA LYS A 97 -4.57 5.89 -5.07
C LYS A 97 -4.39 6.83 -3.89
N LYS A 98 -4.41 8.13 -4.19
CA LYS A 98 -4.34 9.20 -3.17
C LYS A 98 -5.60 9.31 -2.32
N SER A 99 -6.74 8.77 -2.75
CA SER A 99 -7.97 8.70 -1.97
C SER A 99 -8.67 7.36 -2.20
N ILE A 100 -8.96 6.70 -1.10
CA ILE A 100 -9.63 5.40 -1.03
C ILE A 100 -11.14 5.54 -1.27
N ASN A 101 -11.68 6.76 -1.18
CA ASN A 101 -13.12 7.07 -1.22
C ASN A 101 -13.85 6.61 -2.49
N ASN A 102 -13.13 6.08 -3.48
CA ASN A 102 -13.69 5.64 -4.76
C ASN A 102 -13.57 4.13 -5.02
N LEU A 103 -13.16 3.33 -4.02
CA LEU A 103 -13.13 1.87 -4.14
C LEU A 103 -14.45 1.29 -3.67
N SER A 104 -15.10 0.53 -4.54
CA SER A 104 -16.26 -0.27 -4.12
C SER A 104 -15.80 -1.58 -3.47
N LEU A 105 -16.67 -2.20 -2.68
CA LEU A 105 -16.44 -3.53 -2.14
C LEU A 105 -16.11 -4.53 -3.27
N LYS A 106 -16.80 -4.42 -4.40
CA LYS A 106 -16.58 -5.25 -5.58
C LYS A 106 -15.19 -5.06 -6.21
N ASP A 107 -14.62 -3.85 -6.17
CA ASP A 107 -13.25 -3.62 -6.63
C ASP A 107 -12.25 -4.40 -5.77
N ILE A 108 -12.47 -4.47 -4.45
CA ILE A 108 -11.61 -5.23 -3.55
C ILE A 108 -11.79 -6.73 -3.75
N GLU A 109 -13.02 -7.23 -3.86
CA GLU A 109 -13.33 -8.64 -4.14
C GLU A 109 -12.62 -9.11 -5.42
N LEU A 110 -12.71 -8.33 -6.51
CA LEU A 110 -12.05 -8.63 -7.78
C LEU A 110 -10.53 -8.72 -7.64
N ASN A 111 -9.94 -7.76 -6.93
CA ASN A 111 -8.49 -7.74 -6.71
C ASN A 111 -8.00 -8.91 -5.85
N LEU A 112 -8.82 -9.38 -4.92
CA LEU A 112 -8.54 -10.52 -4.07
C LEU A 112 -8.81 -11.86 -4.75
N GLY A 113 -9.39 -11.87 -5.95
CA GLY A 113 -9.78 -13.10 -6.65
C GLY A 113 -10.94 -13.82 -6.00
N MET A 114 -11.77 -13.08 -5.24
CA MET A 114 -12.97 -13.63 -4.63
C MET A 114 -14.03 -13.95 -5.69
N GLU A 115 -14.85 -14.95 -5.41
CA GLU A 115 -16.04 -15.20 -6.20
C GLU A 115 -17.00 -14.02 -6.06
N ILE A 116 -17.46 -13.48 -7.20
CA ILE A 116 -18.42 -12.39 -7.21
C ILE A 116 -19.72 -12.96 -7.75
N GLU A 117 -20.70 -13.12 -6.90
CA GLU A 117 -22.07 -13.23 -7.38
C GLU A 117 -22.52 -11.84 -7.84
N LYS A 118 -22.48 -11.61 -9.14
CA LYS A 118 -23.16 -10.47 -9.73
C LYS A 118 -24.62 -10.84 -9.95
N GLU A 119 -25.42 -10.25 -9.16
CA GLU A 119 -26.80 -10.05 -9.53
C GLU A 119 -26.88 -8.69 -10.20
N GLU A 120 -27.59 -8.63 -11.34
CA GLU A 120 -27.82 -7.40 -12.08
C GLU A 120 -28.33 -6.35 -11.09
N SER A 121 -27.69 -5.18 -11.04
CA SER A 121 -28.14 -4.08 -10.21
C SER A 121 -29.46 -3.58 -10.79
N GLN A 122 -30.55 -4.21 -10.40
CA GLN A 122 -31.84 -3.54 -10.52
C GLN A 122 -31.73 -2.27 -9.69
N SER A 123 -32.03 -1.14 -10.34
CA SER A 123 -32.14 0.12 -9.60
C SER A 123 -33.12 -0.13 -8.47
N PHE A 124 -32.71 0.13 -7.22
CA PHE A 124 -33.58 0.08 -6.03
C PHE A 124 -34.69 1.16 -6.07
N ASN A 125 -35.16 1.51 -7.26
CA ASN A 125 -36.29 2.40 -7.47
C ASN A 125 -37.58 1.64 -7.17
N GLU A 126 -38.45 2.26 -6.52
CA GLU A 126 -39.82 2.06 -6.01
C GLU A 126 -40.59 0.74 -6.26
N ASN A 127 -40.09 -0.18 -7.11
CA ASN A 127 -40.73 -1.43 -7.51
C ASN A 127 -39.78 -2.64 -7.42
N VAL A 128 -39.11 -2.84 -6.27
CA VAL A 128 -38.39 -4.10 -6.04
C VAL A 128 -39.41 -5.24 -6.01
N LYS A 129 -39.58 -5.92 -7.13
CA LYS A 129 -40.50 -7.07 -7.24
C LYS A 129 -39.90 -8.35 -6.66
N ASP A 130 -38.58 -8.44 -6.56
CA ASP A 130 -37.88 -9.60 -6.06
C ASP A 130 -37.09 -9.28 -4.79
N PHE A 131 -37.70 -9.52 -3.64
CA PHE A 131 -37.11 -9.28 -2.35
C PHE A 131 -36.05 -10.33 -1.97
N GLU A 132 -36.15 -11.55 -2.51
CA GLU A 132 -35.15 -12.60 -2.26
C GLU A 132 -33.82 -12.27 -2.91
N HIS A 133 -33.86 -11.63 -4.07
CA HIS A 133 -32.69 -11.11 -4.74
C HIS A 133 -31.94 -10.07 -3.88
N VAL A 134 -32.64 -9.12 -3.30
CA VAL A 134 -32.07 -8.11 -2.39
C VAL A 134 -31.41 -8.77 -1.17
N ILE A 135 -32.11 -9.76 -0.57
CA ILE A 135 -31.57 -10.51 0.56
C ILE A 135 -30.28 -11.24 0.18
N LYS A 136 -30.25 -11.89 -0.99
CA LYS A 136 -29.06 -12.60 -1.46
C LYS A 136 -27.89 -11.65 -1.68
N TYR A 137 -28.12 -10.50 -2.32
CA TYR A 137 -27.12 -9.45 -2.51
C TYR A 137 -26.57 -8.95 -1.18
N CYS A 138 -27.43 -8.56 -0.24
CA CYS A 138 -26.99 -8.10 1.08
C CYS A 138 -26.22 -9.17 1.86
N LYS A 139 -26.61 -10.46 1.74
CA LYS A 139 -25.88 -11.57 2.35
C LYS A 139 -24.47 -11.68 1.78
N HIS A 140 -24.32 -11.52 0.47
CA HIS A 140 -23.03 -11.57 -0.18
C HIS A 140 -22.12 -10.41 0.28
N ASP A 141 -22.64 -9.18 0.33
CA ASP A 141 -21.85 -8.01 0.78
C ASP A 141 -21.39 -8.16 2.24
N VAL A 142 -22.24 -8.68 3.11
CA VAL A 142 -21.88 -8.97 4.51
C VAL A 142 -20.82 -10.08 4.57
N TRP A 143 -20.98 -11.15 3.78
CA TRP A 143 -19.99 -12.23 3.70
C TRP A 143 -18.64 -11.73 3.17
N ALA A 144 -18.65 -10.98 2.07
CA ALA A 144 -17.44 -10.41 1.49
C ALA A 144 -16.71 -9.48 2.48
N THR A 145 -17.46 -8.60 3.16
CA THR A 145 -16.92 -7.74 4.22
C THR A 145 -16.29 -8.56 5.34
N ALA A 146 -16.95 -9.63 5.80
CA ALA A 146 -16.42 -10.52 6.83
C ALA A 146 -15.14 -11.23 6.37
N VAL A 147 -15.11 -11.76 5.14
CA VAL A 147 -13.91 -12.42 4.58
C VAL A 147 -12.75 -11.44 4.49
N ILE A 148 -12.98 -10.22 3.97
CA ILE A 148 -11.95 -9.18 3.87
C ILE A 148 -11.43 -8.79 5.28
N ALA A 149 -12.31 -8.67 6.26
CA ALA A 149 -11.91 -8.43 7.65
C ALA A 149 -11.05 -9.57 8.18
N MET A 150 -11.46 -10.82 7.96
CA MET A 150 -10.70 -12.01 8.39
C MET A 150 -9.34 -12.13 7.69
N MET A 151 -9.25 -11.77 6.41
CA MET A 151 -7.98 -11.74 5.67
C MET A 151 -6.99 -10.73 6.27
N SER A 152 -7.45 -9.75 7.02
CA SER A 152 -6.56 -8.82 7.75
C SER A 152 -5.72 -9.51 8.83
N PHE A 153 -6.06 -10.74 9.20
CA PHE A 153 -5.34 -11.59 10.14
C PHE A 153 -4.53 -12.71 9.47
N ASP A 154 -4.60 -12.83 8.14
CA ASP A 154 -3.82 -13.78 7.35
C ASP A 154 -2.39 -13.28 7.12
N ASP A 155 -1.42 -14.20 7.04
CA ASP A 155 0.00 -13.92 6.83
C ASP A 155 0.32 -13.05 5.62
N ASN A 156 -0.47 -13.19 4.58
CA ASN A 156 -0.26 -12.48 3.34
C ASN A 156 -0.93 -11.10 3.34
N PHE A 157 -1.82 -10.84 4.29
CA PHE A 157 -2.72 -9.70 4.28
C PHE A 157 -2.55 -8.69 5.43
N TYR A 158 -1.95 -9.07 6.55
CA TYR A 158 -1.79 -8.15 7.69
C TYR A 158 -0.99 -6.87 7.35
N ASN A 159 -0.17 -6.90 6.28
CA ASN A 159 0.54 -5.72 5.78
C ASN A 159 -0.34 -4.78 4.95
N VAL A 160 -1.45 -5.28 4.41
CA VAL A 160 -2.35 -4.55 3.52
C VAL A 160 -3.39 -3.77 4.33
N SER A 161 -3.80 -4.30 5.47
CA SER A 161 -4.84 -3.70 6.32
C SER A 161 -4.27 -3.20 7.66
N ASN A 162 -4.74 -2.03 8.09
CA ASN A 162 -4.42 -1.49 9.42
C ASN A 162 -5.35 -2.00 10.52
N VAL A 163 -6.39 -2.77 10.20
CA VAL A 163 -7.38 -3.25 11.19
C VAL A 163 -6.70 -3.98 12.32
N PHE A 164 -5.90 -5.00 12.00
CA PHE A 164 -5.17 -5.77 12.98
C PHE A 164 -4.21 -4.91 13.81
N ASN A 165 -3.45 -4.04 13.13
CA ASN A 165 -2.49 -3.15 13.79
C ASN A 165 -3.16 -2.21 14.79
N LYS A 166 -4.34 -1.69 14.44
CA LYS A 166 -5.14 -0.84 15.33
C LYS A 166 -5.69 -1.61 16.52
N LEU A 167 -6.23 -2.80 16.28
CA LEU A 167 -6.76 -3.66 17.34
C LEU A 167 -5.69 -4.02 18.36
N PHE A 168 -4.49 -4.37 17.91
CA PHE A 168 -3.37 -4.66 18.82
C PHE A 168 -2.94 -3.46 19.66
N LEU A 169 -2.80 -2.30 19.04
CA LEU A 169 -2.43 -1.08 19.78
C LEU A 169 -3.56 -0.64 20.70
N TYR A 170 -4.78 -0.83 20.28
CA TYR A 170 -5.96 -0.54 21.08
C TYR A 170 -6.05 -1.46 22.30
N ASP A 171 -5.90 -2.77 22.12
CA ASP A 171 -5.86 -3.75 23.20
C ASP A 171 -4.74 -3.44 24.20
N LEU A 172 -3.54 -3.16 23.69
CA LEU A 172 -2.40 -2.76 24.52
C LEU A 172 -2.68 -1.48 25.32
N TYR A 173 -3.30 -0.48 24.69
CA TYR A 173 -3.68 0.76 25.34
C TYR A 173 -4.74 0.50 26.43
N MET A 174 -5.77 -0.29 26.11
CA MET A 174 -6.86 -0.61 27.04
C MET A 174 -6.37 -1.42 28.23
N THR A 175 -5.53 -2.42 28.02
CA THR A 175 -4.98 -3.26 29.08
C THR A 175 -4.20 -2.44 30.12
N GLU A 176 -3.50 -1.39 29.67
CA GLU A 176 -2.71 -0.54 30.56
C GLU A 176 -3.51 0.62 31.18
N GLN A 177 -4.62 1.01 30.58
CA GLN A 177 -5.46 2.13 31.04
C GLN A 177 -6.73 1.69 31.80
N ILE A 178 -7.01 0.39 31.85
CA ILE A 178 -8.23 -0.15 32.48
C ILE A 178 -8.36 0.34 33.92
N GLU A 179 -7.30 0.38 34.69
CA GLU A 179 -7.33 0.85 36.08
C GLU A 179 -7.78 2.32 36.19
N ASN A 180 -7.40 3.16 35.24
CA ASN A 180 -7.78 4.59 35.21
C ASN A 180 -9.15 4.84 34.59
N LEU A 181 -9.65 3.93 33.75
CA LEU A 181 -10.95 4.06 33.09
C LEU A 181 -12.13 3.67 33.98
N TYR A 182 -11.91 2.84 35.00
CA TYR A 182 -12.95 2.45 35.95
C TYR A 182 -13.34 3.58 36.92
N LEU A 183 -12.56 4.66 36.99
CA LEU A 183 -12.79 5.77 37.91
C LEU A 183 -13.72 6.88 37.40
N THR A 184 -14.11 6.83 36.12
CA THR A 184 -15.02 7.84 35.55
C THR A 184 -16.39 7.22 35.26
N GLU A 185 -17.38 7.52 36.08
CA GLU A 185 -18.77 7.12 35.88
C GLU A 185 -19.41 7.81 34.66
N GLY A 186 -20.12 7.03 33.83
CA GLY A 186 -21.04 7.52 32.80
C GLY A 186 -20.60 7.38 31.34
N ASP A 187 -21.37 7.95 30.42
CA ASP A 187 -21.26 7.93 28.95
C ASP A 187 -19.86 8.29 28.34
N TRP A 188 -19.02 8.93 29.13
CA TRP A 188 -17.67 9.34 28.72
C TRP A 188 -16.75 8.17 28.39
N LYS A 189 -16.89 7.05 29.05
CA LYS A 189 -16.08 5.86 28.86
C LYS A 189 -16.20 5.33 27.42
N TYR A 190 -17.43 5.24 26.92
CA TYR A 190 -17.70 4.75 25.57
C TYR A 190 -17.31 5.75 24.48
N LYS A 191 -17.47 7.05 24.75
CA LYS A 191 -17.04 8.12 23.82
C LYS A 191 -15.53 8.13 23.62
N GLN A 192 -14.75 7.91 24.68
CA GLN A 192 -13.30 7.84 24.60
C GLN A 192 -12.83 6.59 23.85
N LEU A 193 -13.46 5.45 24.06
CA LEU A 193 -13.20 4.19 23.37
C LEU A 193 -13.44 4.34 21.86
N PHE A 194 -14.59 4.86 21.50
CA PHE A 194 -14.98 5.10 20.12
C PHE A 194 -14.03 6.07 19.41
N PHE A 195 -13.67 7.16 20.05
CA PHE A 195 -12.76 8.15 19.48
C PHE A 195 -11.40 7.54 19.16
N ARG A 196 -10.85 6.69 20.03
CA ARG A 196 -9.52 6.10 19.86
C ARG A 196 -9.46 5.07 18.74
N ILE A 197 -10.47 4.24 18.57
CA ILE A 197 -10.49 3.23 17.50
C ILE A 197 -10.54 3.87 16.11
N ASN A 198 -11.12 5.07 16.01
CA ASN A 198 -11.18 5.84 14.77
C ASN A 198 -9.97 6.75 14.54
N MET A 199 -9.04 6.83 15.47
CA MET A 199 -7.79 7.54 15.28
C MET A 199 -6.94 6.84 14.21
N SER A 200 -6.12 7.62 13.48
CA SER A 200 -5.09 7.02 12.64
C SER A 200 -4.09 6.23 13.49
N LEU A 201 -3.55 5.15 12.95
CA LEU A 201 -2.54 4.35 13.65
C LEU A 201 -1.39 5.17 14.24
N PRO A 202 -0.80 6.16 13.52
CA PRO A 202 0.21 7.05 14.09
C PRO A 202 -0.30 7.89 15.26
N SER A 203 -1.56 8.32 15.25
CA SER A 203 -2.13 9.12 16.34
C SER A 203 -2.39 8.28 17.59
N LEU A 204 -2.91 7.06 17.39
CA LEU A 204 -3.10 6.09 18.48
C LEU A 204 -1.76 5.71 19.13
N ALA A 205 -0.73 5.46 18.32
CA ALA A 205 0.61 5.17 18.81
C ALA A 205 1.22 6.36 19.59
N ALA A 206 1.03 7.58 19.10
CA ALA A 206 1.47 8.78 19.78
C ALA A 206 0.81 8.90 21.15
N GLU A 207 -0.52 8.74 21.23
CA GLU A 207 -1.25 8.78 22.50
C GLU A 207 -0.77 7.70 23.48
N TYR A 208 -0.56 6.46 23.00
CA TYR A 208 -0.06 5.36 23.82
C TYR A 208 1.32 5.64 24.43
N PHE A 209 2.24 6.23 23.67
CA PHE A 209 3.58 6.52 24.12
C PHE A 209 3.74 7.88 24.83
N ALA A 210 2.70 8.69 24.93
CA ALA A 210 2.77 9.98 25.64
C ALA A 210 3.16 9.80 27.09
N LYS A 211 3.88 10.79 27.64
CA LYS A 211 4.03 10.92 29.10
C LYS A 211 2.66 11.21 29.69
N GLU A 212 2.36 10.60 30.85
CA GLU A 212 1.14 10.90 31.57
C GLU A 212 1.02 12.40 31.83
N LYS A 213 -0.19 12.93 31.62
CA LYS A 213 -0.53 14.32 31.97
C LYS A 213 -0.41 14.50 33.48
N LYS A 214 0.62 15.13 33.97
CA LYS A 214 0.58 15.86 35.23
C LYS A 214 0.14 17.27 34.90
N ASP A 215 -0.91 17.74 35.55
CA ASP A 215 -1.78 18.86 35.16
C ASP A 215 -1.18 20.22 34.83
N GLU A 216 0.12 20.44 34.88
CA GLU A 216 0.73 21.75 34.56
C GLU A 216 2.06 21.71 33.80
N LEU A 217 2.59 20.54 33.45
CA LEU A 217 3.91 20.43 32.84
C LEU A 217 3.87 20.17 31.32
N PHE A 218 2.90 20.78 30.65
CA PHE A 218 2.71 20.49 29.23
C PHE A 218 3.86 20.98 28.33
N PHE A 219 4.76 21.84 28.70
CA PHE A 219 5.62 22.52 27.74
C PHE A 219 7.00 23.01 28.21
N THR A 220 7.72 22.32 29.04
CA THR A 220 9.18 22.44 28.98
C THR A 220 9.78 21.35 28.11
N VAL A 221 9.39 21.34 26.84
CA VAL A 221 10.08 20.52 25.85
C VAL A 221 11.37 21.25 25.51
N ASN A 222 12.50 20.60 25.74
CA ASN A 222 13.78 21.13 25.29
C ASN A 222 13.77 21.14 23.75
N ASN A 223 13.82 22.33 23.16
CA ASN A 223 13.83 22.54 21.71
C ASN A 223 15.24 22.51 21.09
N GLU A 224 16.25 22.09 21.86
CA GLU A 224 17.60 21.96 21.36
C GLU A 224 17.70 20.87 20.28
N ILE A 225 18.32 21.19 19.14
CA ILE A 225 18.61 20.23 18.08
C ILE A 225 19.97 19.58 18.39
N LYS A 226 19.96 18.27 18.67
CA LYS A 226 21.16 17.48 19.00
C LYS A 226 21.58 16.65 17.80
N ILE A 227 22.64 17.07 17.11
CA ILE A 227 23.20 16.36 15.96
C ILE A 227 24.43 15.56 16.37
N THR A 228 24.49 14.28 15.99
CA THR A 228 25.63 13.43 16.29
C THR A 228 26.82 13.74 15.41
N LYS A 229 27.99 13.98 16.03
CA LYS A 229 29.25 14.25 15.34
C LYS A 229 29.88 12.93 14.88
N SER A 230 30.37 12.91 13.64
CA SER A 230 31.24 11.86 13.10
C SER A 230 32.70 12.27 13.08
N LYS A 231 33.61 11.28 13.06
CA LYS A 231 35.06 11.48 12.87
C LYS A 231 35.49 11.29 11.41
N MET A 232 34.61 10.71 10.57
CA MET A 232 34.90 10.49 9.17
C MET A 232 34.82 11.81 8.39
N PRO A 233 35.79 12.12 7.49
CA PRO A 233 35.89 13.44 6.85
C PRO A 233 34.63 13.92 6.15
N LYS A 234 34.01 13.11 5.29
CA LYS A 234 32.79 13.47 4.55
C LYS A 234 31.58 13.62 5.47
N ALA A 235 31.43 12.72 6.43
CA ALA A 235 30.35 12.81 7.40
C ALA A 235 30.55 14.01 8.35
N LEU A 236 31.81 14.35 8.70
CA LEU A 236 32.16 15.53 9.48
C LEU A 236 31.83 16.83 8.72
N GLU A 237 32.09 16.87 7.42
CA GLU A 237 31.72 18.01 6.57
C GLU A 237 30.20 18.30 6.64
N ILE A 238 29.38 17.27 6.53
CA ILE A 238 27.92 17.39 6.66
C ILE A 238 27.55 17.88 8.07
N TYR A 239 28.16 17.31 9.10
CA TYR A 239 27.93 17.72 10.47
C TYR A 239 28.21 19.20 10.68
N GLU A 240 29.34 19.72 10.21
CA GLU A 240 29.70 21.14 10.37
C GLU A 240 28.77 22.09 9.59
N LYS A 241 28.29 21.66 8.41
CA LYS A 241 27.28 22.40 7.65
C LYS A 241 25.94 22.44 8.40
N ARG A 242 25.45 21.29 8.86
CA ARG A 242 24.17 21.16 9.57
C ARG A 242 24.19 21.79 10.97
N LYS A 243 25.34 21.86 11.60
CA LYS A 243 25.52 22.55 12.89
C LYS A 243 25.33 24.06 12.73
N LYS A 244 25.74 24.64 11.60
CA LYS A 244 25.56 26.07 11.30
C LYS A 244 24.13 26.37 10.86
N ASP A 245 23.60 25.55 9.96
CA ASP A 245 22.23 25.64 9.46
C ASP A 245 21.67 24.24 9.22
N VAL A 246 20.75 23.81 10.07
CA VAL A 246 20.14 22.50 10.05
C VAL A 246 19.35 22.20 8.76
N PHE A 247 18.94 23.24 8.06
CA PHE A 247 18.24 23.16 6.78
C PHE A 247 19.15 23.36 5.56
N CYS A 248 20.47 23.51 5.76
CA CYS A 248 21.36 23.72 4.63
C CYS A 248 21.20 22.58 3.60
N LYS A 249 21.11 22.96 2.32
CA LYS A 249 21.11 22.00 1.22
C LYS A 249 22.52 21.42 1.06
N ILE A 250 22.57 20.13 0.74
CA ILE A 250 23.79 19.40 0.44
C ILE A 250 23.64 18.87 -0.97
N ASP A 251 24.27 19.55 -1.91
CA ASP A 251 24.22 19.22 -3.33
C ASP A 251 25.56 18.63 -3.79
N ASN A 252 25.55 17.85 -4.89
CA ASN A 252 26.71 17.26 -5.54
C ASN A 252 27.59 16.40 -4.60
N PHE A 253 26.96 15.76 -3.63
CA PHE A 253 27.67 14.93 -2.66
C PHE A 253 27.88 13.50 -3.20
N VAL A 254 29.14 13.11 -3.33
CA VAL A 254 29.52 11.79 -3.87
C VAL A 254 30.23 10.95 -2.83
N ILE A 255 29.79 9.69 -2.66
CA ILE A 255 30.45 8.69 -1.81
C ILE A 255 30.51 7.34 -2.51
N ALA A 256 31.66 6.67 -2.41
CA ALA A 256 31.91 5.37 -3.08
C ALA A 256 31.48 5.33 -4.55
N GLY A 257 31.67 6.46 -5.28
CA GLY A 257 31.37 6.60 -6.70
C GLY A 257 29.90 6.87 -7.03
N LYS A 258 29.03 7.05 -6.04
CA LYS A 258 27.61 7.36 -6.22
C LYS A 258 27.27 8.73 -5.69
N GLU A 259 26.43 9.46 -6.42
CA GLU A 259 25.83 10.70 -5.95
C GLU A 259 24.74 10.40 -4.93
N ILE A 260 24.68 11.20 -3.85
CA ILE A 260 23.75 11.05 -2.74
C ILE A 260 22.85 12.28 -2.65
N SER A 261 21.55 12.04 -2.66
CA SER A 261 20.52 13.05 -2.45
C SER A 261 20.10 13.07 -0.97
N PHE A 262 20.02 14.26 -0.40
CA PHE A 262 19.59 14.49 0.97
C PHE A 262 18.15 15.04 0.98
N GLY A 263 17.24 14.27 1.57
CA GLY A 263 15.85 14.66 1.79
C GLY A 263 15.58 15.01 3.26
N ASP A 264 14.39 15.51 3.57
CA ASP A 264 14.00 15.89 4.93
C ASP A 264 13.97 14.68 5.88
N GLY A 265 13.55 13.52 5.38
CA GLY A 265 13.39 12.30 6.17
C GLY A 265 14.55 11.29 6.05
N GLY A 266 15.49 11.45 5.13
CA GLY A 266 16.56 10.47 4.92
C GLY A 266 17.49 10.84 3.78
N ILE A 267 18.39 9.91 3.44
CA ILE A 267 19.31 10.03 2.30
C ILE A 267 19.12 8.87 1.34
N HIS A 268 19.40 9.10 0.07
CA HIS A 268 19.30 8.10 -0.98
C HIS A 268 20.40 8.28 -2.01
N THR A 269 20.86 7.19 -2.62
CA THR A 269 21.58 7.29 -3.89
C THR A 269 20.67 7.97 -4.91
N ALA A 270 21.26 8.84 -5.76
CA ALA A 270 20.52 9.46 -6.86
C ALA A 270 19.92 8.38 -7.77
N ASN A 271 18.75 8.67 -8.34
CA ASN A 271 18.08 7.74 -9.25
C ASN A 271 18.97 7.50 -10.47
N ASN A 272 18.96 6.26 -10.94
CA ASN A 272 19.62 5.91 -12.18
C ASN A 272 18.70 6.22 -13.37
N ASP A 273 19.28 6.67 -14.47
CA ASP A 273 18.54 6.89 -15.72
C ASP A 273 18.21 5.58 -16.44
N GLU A 274 18.91 4.49 -16.11
CA GLU A 274 18.78 3.19 -16.73
C GLU A 274 18.64 2.06 -15.71
N LEU A 275 18.01 0.95 -16.13
CA LEU A 275 17.97 -0.29 -15.37
C LEU A 275 19.38 -0.86 -15.22
N ARG A 276 19.78 -1.13 -14.00
CA ARG A 276 21.07 -1.73 -13.64
C ARG A 276 20.91 -3.13 -13.09
N PHE A 277 21.90 -3.96 -13.34
CA PHE A 277 21.98 -5.32 -12.82
C PHE A 277 23.26 -5.52 -12.02
N TYR A 278 23.10 -6.15 -10.84
CA TYR A 278 24.22 -6.50 -9.99
C TYR A 278 24.07 -7.94 -9.50
N ARG A 279 25.22 -8.62 -9.36
CA ARG A 279 25.30 -9.94 -8.72
C ARG A 279 25.96 -9.84 -7.36
N ASN A 280 25.61 -10.76 -6.47
CA ASN A 280 26.22 -10.91 -5.15
C ASN A 280 26.19 -9.60 -4.33
N VAL A 281 24.98 -9.05 -4.16
CA VAL A 281 24.76 -7.82 -3.42
C VAL A 281 24.54 -8.14 -1.95
N TYR A 282 25.34 -7.54 -1.09
CA TYR A 282 25.16 -7.51 0.36
C TYR A 282 24.34 -6.28 0.73
N ASN A 283 23.35 -6.45 1.58
CA ASN A 283 22.53 -5.36 2.12
C ASN A 283 22.57 -5.39 3.64
N PHE A 284 22.86 -4.25 4.26
CA PHE A 284 22.90 -4.07 5.70
C PHE A 284 21.95 -2.95 6.09
N ASP A 285 20.86 -3.31 6.81
CA ASP A 285 19.85 -2.39 7.30
C ASP A 285 20.01 -2.17 8.81
N VAL A 286 19.98 -0.93 9.27
CA VAL A 286 20.06 -0.61 10.70
C VAL A 286 18.76 -0.99 11.39
N THR A 287 18.83 -1.89 12.35
CA THR A 287 17.67 -2.38 13.09
C THR A 287 16.99 -1.26 13.87
N SER A 288 15.72 -0.96 13.49
CA SER A 288 14.92 0.07 14.16
C SER A 288 15.66 1.41 14.29
N TYR A 289 16.21 1.92 13.19
CA TYR A 289 17.18 3.03 13.20
C TYR A 289 16.64 4.28 13.94
N TYR A 290 15.58 4.88 13.48
CA TYR A 290 14.98 6.06 14.11
C TYR A 290 14.48 5.79 15.55
N PRO A 291 13.78 4.67 15.82
CA PRO A 291 13.46 4.27 17.18
C PRO A 291 14.67 4.15 18.09
N SER A 292 15.78 3.58 17.61
CA SER A 292 17.00 3.43 18.41
C SER A 292 17.65 4.77 18.67
N PHE A 293 17.59 5.70 17.71
CA PHE A 293 18.12 7.04 17.90
C PHE A 293 17.26 7.86 18.87
N LEU A 294 15.93 7.76 18.78
CA LEU A 294 15.00 8.44 19.69
C LEU A 294 15.28 8.11 21.17
N GLU A 295 15.64 6.87 21.46
CA GLU A 295 16.01 6.47 22.83
C GLU A 295 17.25 7.22 23.39
N LYS A 296 18.12 7.72 22.50
CA LYS A 296 19.31 8.51 22.87
C LYS A 296 18.97 9.97 23.17
N LEU A 297 17.82 10.46 22.73
CA LEU A 297 17.34 11.84 22.94
C LEU A 297 16.52 11.98 24.22
N LYS A 298 17.05 11.49 25.36
CA LYS A 298 16.32 11.26 26.62
C LYS A 298 15.52 12.46 27.13
N ASP A 299 16.03 13.68 26.95
CA ASP A 299 15.52 14.87 27.62
C ASP A 299 14.75 15.82 26.69
N ILE A 300 14.70 15.54 25.40
CA ILE A 300 14.08 16.42 24.42
C ILE A 300 12.79 15.87 23.80
N ALA A 301 12.45 14.62 24.08
CA ALA A 301 11.24 13.98 23.57
C ALA A 301 10.14 13.90 24.64
N ASN A 302 8.92 14.32 24.31
CA ASN A 302 7.76 14.16 25.20
C ASN A 302 7.17 12.75 25.10
N ILE A 303 7.95 11.74 25.50
CA ILE A 303 7.62 10.33 25.34
C ILE A 303 7.91 9.54 26.62
N ASN A 304 7.06 8.59 26.95
CA ASN A 304 7.33 7.61 27.99
C ASN A 304 8.37 6.59 27.51
N LEU A 305 9.65 6.89 27.73
CA LEU A 305 10.77 6.05 27.28
C LEU A 305 10.75 4.64 27.87
N LYS A 306 10.15 4.43 29.05
CA LYS A 306 10.03 3.10 29.65
C LYS A 306 9.10 2.23 28.85
N LYS A 307 7.91 2.73 28.50
CA LYS A 307 6.96 2.04 27.61
C LYS A 307 7.58 1.79 26.23
N TYR A 308 8.21 2.82 25.68
CA TYR A 308 8.81 2.75 24.34
C TYR A 308 9.88 1.64 24.24
N LYS A 309 10.80 1.59 25.18
CA LYS A 309 11.85 0.56 25.25
C LYS A 309 11.28 -0.84 25.42
N ARG A 310 10.25 -0.99 26.27
CA ARG A 310 9.57 -2.27 26.47
C ARG A 310 8.97 -2.79 25.16
N ILE A 311 8.19 -1.97 24.46
CA ILE A 311 7.56 -2.36 23.18
C ILE A 311 8.60 -2.66 22.10
N LYS A 312 9.69 -1.87 22.05
CA LYS A 312 10.80 -2.16 21.12
C LYS A 312 11.47 -3.50 21.42
N ALA A 313 11.76 -3.80 22.67
CA ALA A 313 12.34 -5.07 23.07
C ALA A 313 11.42 -6.25 22.77
N GLU A 314 10.13 -6.13 23.12
CA GLU A 314 9.12 -7.15 22.80
C GLU A 314 8.99 -7.38 21.27
N ARG A 315 9.04 -6.31 20.47
CA ARG A 315 9.05 -6.44 19.01
C ARG A 315 10.23 -7.26 18.50
N ILE A 316 11.43 -7.04 19.04
CA ILE A 316 12.64 -7.79 18.64
C ILE A 316 12.49 -9.28 18.96
N GLU A 317 11.91 -9.62 20.10
CA GLU A 317 11.65 -11.02 20.47
C GLU A 317 10.54 -11.66 19.60
N LEU A 318 9.47 -10.93 19.33
CA LEU A 318 8.38 -11.41 18.44
C LEU A 318 8.88 -11.65 17.01
N LYS A 319 9.82 -10.83 16.52
CA LYS A 319 10.40 -10.99 15.17
C LYS A 319 11.12 -12.33 15.00
N LYS A 320 11.65 -12.90 16.06
CA LYS A 320 12.33 -14.22 16.03
C LYS A 320 11.35 -15.39 15.91
N LYS A 321 10.10 -15.20 16.31
CA LYS A 321 9.05 -16.21 16.22
C LYS A 321 8.49 -16.27 14.80
N LYS A 322 8.15 -17.50 14.34
CA LYS A 322 7.67 -17.72 12.96
C LYS A 322 6.15 -17.85 12.87
N ASP A 323 5.44 -17.83 14.01
CA ASP A 323 3.99 -17.94 14.01
C ASP A 323 3.34 -16.62 13.56
N ASN A 324 2.16 -16.73 12.95
CA ASN A 324 1.43 -15.64 12.31
C ASN A 324 1.05 -14.52 13.26
N ILE A 325 0.62 -14.86 14.47
CA ILE A 325 0.20 -13.89 15.49
C ILE A 325 1.40 -13.06 15.95
N SER A 326 2.54 -13.70 16.22
CA SER A 326 3.78 -13.01 16.58
C SER A 326 4.28 -12.09 15.47
N GLN A 327 4.21 -12.54 14.20
CA GLN A 327 4.61 -11.73 13.06
C GLN A 327 3.67 -10.52 12.87
N ALA A 328 2.38 -10.70 13.00
CA ALA A 328 1.41 -9.62 12.93
C ALA A 328 1.62 -8.61 14.08
N LYS A 329 1.80 -9.09 15.31
CA LYS A 329 2.05 -8.25 16.48
C LYS A 329 3.34 -7.44 16.36
N GLN A 330 4.46 -8.06 15.92
CA GLN A 330 5.71 -7.35 15.72
C GLN A 330 5.60 -6.27 14.62
N ASN A 331 4.78 -6.48 13.59
CA ASN A 331 4.53 -5.48 12.54
C ASN A 331 3.70 -4.31 13.08
N ALA A 332 2.67 -4.56 13.89
CA ALA A 332 1.92 -3.51 14.56
C ALA A 332 2.85 -2.63 15.43
N TYR A 333 3.73 -3.26 16.19
CA TYR A 333 4.73 -2.54 16.99
C TYR A 333 5.74 -1.77 16.15
N LYS A 334 6.18 -2.35 15.01
CA LYS A 334 7.05 -1.65 14.05
C LYS A 334 6.41 -0.37 13.54
N LEU A 335 5.15 -0.45 13.12
CA LEU A 335 4.39 0.71 12.64
C LEU A 335 4.21 1.75 13.74
N ALA A 336 3.86 1.33 14.96
CA ALA A 336 3.69 2.22 16.10
C ALA A 336 4.98 2.98 16.44
N LEU A 337 6.10 2.27 16.56
CA LEU A 337 7.39 2.86 16.90
C LEU A 337 7.91 3.83 15.81
N ASN A 338 7.78 3.46 14.55
CA ASN A 338 8.27 4.27 13.43
C ASN A 338 7.40 5.51 13.18
N SER A 339 6.08 5.40 13.39
CA SER A 339 5.14 6.50 13.13
C SER A 339 5.37 7.71 14.02
N LEU A 340 5.96 7.53 15.21
CA LEU A 340 6.27 8.63 16.13
C LEU A 340 7.24 9.65 15.53
N THR A 341 8.23 9.20 14.75
CA THR A 341 9.17 10.13 14.11
C THR A 341 8.46 11.13 13.21
N GLY A 342 7.49 10.69 12.42
CA GLY A 342 6.65 11.58 11.62
C GLY A 342 5.77 12.51 12.46
N LYS A 343 5.27 12.03 13.60
CA LYS A 343 4.44 12.84 14.50
C LYS A 343 5.20 14.03 15.10
N PHE A 344 6.49 13.93 15.31
CA PHE A 344 7.29 15.09 15.79
C PHE A 344 7.31 16.23 14.77
N ASN A 345 7.14 15.97 13.48
CA ASN A 345 7.11 16.99 12.41
C ASN A 345 5.70 17.40 11.98
N GLU A 346 4.66 16.75 12.46
CA GLU A 346 3.28 17.01 12.06
C GLU A 346 2.67 18.19 12.84
N LYS A 347 2.65 19.40 12.23
CA LYS A 347 2.01 20.57 12.82
C LYS A 347 0.49 20.47 12.72
N ARG A 348 -0.16 19.97 13.79
CA ARG A 348 -1.63 19.97 13.94
C ARG A 348 -2.01 20.40 15.34
N GLU A 349 -3.14 21.08 15.47
CA GLU A 349 -3.63 21.67 16.71
C GLU A 349 -3.72 20.68 17.89
N TYR A 350 -4.01 19.41 17.59
CA TYR A 350 -4.17 18.36 18.61
C TYR A 350 -2.98 17.40 18.72
N ASN A 351 -1.85 17.71 18.07
CA ASN A 351 -0.69 16.84 18.14
C ASN A 351 0.22 17.23 19.32
N ALA A 352 0.04 16.60 20.47
CA ALA A 352 0.87 16.78 21.65
C ALA A 352 2.37 16.40 21.45
N PHE A 353 2.68 15.74 20.33
CA PHE A 353 4.05 15.32 19.96
C PHE A 353 4.77 16.28 19.03
N TYR A 354 4.12 17.36 18.57
CA TYR A 354 4.79 18.30 17.68
C TYR A 354 6.05 18.86 18.31
N ASN A 355 7.21 18.41 17.84
CA ASN A 355 8.54 18.88 18.24
C ASN A 355 9.52 18.72 17.08
N PRO A 356 9.58 19.70 16.17
CA PRO A 356 10.49 19.66 15.04
C PRO A 356 11.95 19.45 15.40
N SER A 357 12.39 19.93 16.58
CA SER A 357 13.77 19.75 17.05
C SER A 357 14.12 18.27 17.29
N VAL A 358 13.17 17.46 17.77
CA VAL A 358 13.34 16.01 17.89
C VAL A 358 13.44 15.37 16.51
N TYR A 359 12.51 15.72 15.61
CA TYR A 359 12.53 15.23 14.22
C TYR A 359 13.86 15.52 13.54
N LEU A 360 14.31 16.78 13.57
CA LEU A 360 15.56 17.24 12.95
C LEU A 360 16.79 16.59 13.61
N SER A 361 16.78 16.40 14.93
CA SER A 361 17.86 15.70 15.63
C SER A 361 18.00 14.25 15.16
N ILE A 362 16.88 13.54 15.00
CA ILE A 362 16.86 12.17 14.50
C ILE A 362 17.32 12.11 13.04
N THR A 363 16.66 12.84 12.14
CA THR A 363 16.90 12.70 10.71
C THR A 363 18.30 13.15 10.32
N ASN A 364 18.77 14.31 10.81
CA ASN A 364 20.12 14.79 10.50
C ASN A 364 21.21 13.88 11.07
N SER A 365 21.06 13.42 12.30
CA SER A 365 22.06 12.51 12.88
C SER A 365 22.10 11.17 12.15
N CYS A 366 20.95 10.60 11.82
CA CYS A 366 20.88 9.35 11.06
C CYS A 366 21.49 9.48 9.66
N GLN A 367 21.26 10.59 8.96
CA GLN A 367 21.91 10.88 7.67
C GLN A 367 23.44 10.92 7.81
N ILE A 368 23.97 11.64 8.79
CA ILE A 368 25.42 11.75 9.03
C ILE A 368 26.04 10.38 9.37
N LEU A 369 25.37 9.59 10.19
CA LEU A 369 25.87 8.27 10.58
C LEU A 369 25.84 7.26 9.44
N LEU A 370 24.87 7.33 8.51
CA LEU A 370 24.88 6.51 7.31
C LEU A 370 26.00 6.92 6.33
N VAL A 371 26.28 8.21 6.21
CA VAL A 371 27.43 8.69 5.44
C VAL A 371 28.75 8.21 6.08
N ASP A 372 28.90 8.28 7.41
CA ASP A 372 30.03 7.71 8.14
C ASP A 372 30.20 6.23 7.81
N PHE A 373 29.11 5.48 7.82
CA PHE A 373 29.09 4.06 7.52
C PHE A 373 29.56 3.77 6.08
N ALA A 374 28.97 4.46 5.10
CA ALA A 374 29.35 4.32 3.70
C ALA A 374 30.82 4.73 3.44
N GLU A 375 31.29 5.78 4.12
CA GLU A 375 32.66 6.27 4.01
C GLU A 375 33.68 5.26 4.53
N ARG A 376 33.42 4.64 5.69
CA ARG A 376 34.29 3.55 6.23
C ARG A 376 34.41 2.38 5.29
N LEU A 377 33.37 2.07 4.55
CA LEU A 377 33.31 0.95 3.61
C LEU A 377 33.84 1.30 2.22
N SER A 378 33.92 2.56 1.83
CA SER A 378 34.13 3.05 0.46
C SER A 378 35.34 2.46 -0.26
N LYS A 379 36.40 2.10 0.46
CA LYS A 379 37.59 1.47 -0.11
C LYS A 379 37.38 0.02 -0.53
N TYR A 380 36.41 -0.68 0.07
CA TYR A 380 36.23 -2.13 -0.03
C TYR A 380 35.03 -2.53 -0.86
N ILE A 381 34.15 -1.58 -1.16
CA ILE A 381 32.84 -1.84 -1.78
C ILE A 381 32.64 -1.02 -3.06
N ASN A 382 31.81 -1.56 -3.95
CA ASN A 382 31.09 -0.76 -4.94
C ASN A 382 29.67 -0.53 -4.43
N LEU A 383 29.33 0.71 -4.16
CA LEU A 383 28.03 1.07 -3.63
C LEU A 383 26.95 0.82 -4.68
N VAL A 384 25.92 0.06 -4.33
CA VAL A 384 24.71 -0.16 -5.14
C VAL A 384 23.67 0.86 -4.72
N GLN A 385 23.23 0.78 -3.47
CA GLN A 385 22.23 1.72 -2.91
C GLN A 385 22.67 2.21 -1.53
N LEU A 386 22.35 3.46 -1.25
CA LEU A 386 22.24 4.00 0.10
C LEU A 386 20.80 4.43 0.29
N ASN A 387 20.15 3.90 1.30
CA ASN A 387 18.76 4.20 1.63
C ASN A 387 18.68 4.78 3.04
N THR A 388 17.54 5.30 3.43
CA THR A 388 17.28 5.96 4.71
C THR A 388 17.83 5.23 5.95
N ASP A 389 17.87 3.91 5.93
CA ASP A 389 18.24 3.05 7.05
C ASP A 389 19.23 1.92 6.69
N GLY A 390 19.75 1.90 5.46
CA GLY A 390 20.64 0.82 5.04
C GLY A 390 21.54 1.13 3.86
N ILE A 391 22.43 0.18 3.58
CA ILE A 391 23.40 0.23 2.50
C ILE A 391 23.44 -1.11 1.76
N ALA A 392 23.31 -1.07 0.43
CA ALA A 392 23.53 -2.22 -0.45
C ALA A 392 24.78 -2.03 -1.29
N PHE A 393 25.60 -3.07 -1.42
CA PHE A 393 26.86 -3.00 -2.12
C PHE A 393 27.34 -4.35 -2.66
N THR A 394 28.24 -4.33 -3.65
CA THR A 394 29.05 -5.47 -4.04
C THR A 394 30.46 -5.32 -3.47
N VAL A 395 31.12 -6.44 -3.21
CA VAL A 395 32.51 -6.46 -2.68
C VAL A 395 33.47 -6.24 -3.84
N LYS A 396 34.48 -5.34 -3.70
CA LYS A 396 35.53 -5.15 -4.71
C LYS A 396 36.43 -6.37 -4.78
N GLU A 397 36.96 -6.66 -5.96
CA GLU A 397 37.77 -7.86 -6.25
C GLU A 397 38.92 -8.10 -5.25
N ASN A 398 39.61 -7.04 -4.84
CA ASN A 398 40.73 -7.11 -3.91
C ASN A 398 40.30 -6.99 -2.42
N SER A 399 39.03 -7.19 -2.12
CA SER A 399 38.49 -7.02 -0.78
C SER A 399 37.80 -8.30 -0.31
N GLY A 400 37.75 -8.51 1.00
CA GLY A 400 37.13 -9.67 1.62
C GLY A 400 35.93 -9.28 2.49
N ILE A 401 34.84 -10.00 2.39
CA ILE A 401 33.65 -9.77 3.21
C ILE A 401 33.94 -9.86 4.73
N LYS A 402 34.92 -10.68 5.14
CA LYS A 402 35.33 -10.78 6.56
C LYS A 402 35.87 -9.45 7.09
N GLN A 403 36.66 -8.73 6.27
CA GLN A 403 37.17 -7.40 6.63
C GLN A 403 36.04 -6.37 6.72
N ILE A 404 35.12 -6.41 5.75
CA ILE A 404 33.93 -5.54 5.73
C ILE A 404 33.10 -5.75 7.00
N ARG A 405 32.79 -6.99 7.36
CA ARG A 405 32.07 -7.31 8.60
C ARG A 405 32.79 -6.84 9.87
N LYS A 406 34.12 -6.78 9.88
CA LYS A 406 34.87 -6.20 11.00
C LYS A 406 34.65 -4.68 11.12
N ILE A 407 34.64 -3.97 10.00
CA ILE A 407 34.36 -2.52 9.94
C ILE A 407 32.93 -2.26 10.40
N ILE A 408 31.97 -3.08 9.93
CA ILE A 408 30.56 -3.02 10.34
C ILE A 408 30.42 -3.14 11.86
N ARG A 409 31.03 -4.16 12.48
CA ARG A 409 31.00 -4.34 13.93
C ARG A 409 31.63 -3.16 14.68
N THR A 410 32.65 -2.55 14.13
CA THR A 410 33.26 -1.34 14.74
C THR A 410 32.26 -0.19 14.71
N TRP A 411 31.56 0.01 13.58
CA TRP A 411 30.53 1.04 13.47
C TRP A 411 29.35 0.79 14.43
N GLU A 412 28.89 -0.46 14.54
CA GLU A 412 27.84 -0.86 15.49
C GLU A 412 28.22 -0.51 16.92
N ASN A 413 29.47 -0.81 17.31
CA ASN A 413 29.98 -0.52 18.67
C ASN A 413 30.16 0.98 18.91
N ASP A 414 30.68 1.73 17.92
CA ASP A 414 30.91 3.18 18.04
C ASP A 414 29.60 3.94 18.27
N PHE A 415 28.53 3.51 17.63
CA PHE A 415 27.26 4.24 17.66
C PHE A 415 26.13 3.53 18.40
N GLY A 416 26.33 2.29 18.84
CA GLY A 416 25.36 1.49 19.60
C GLY A 416 24.10 1.19 18.80
N PHE A 417 24.26 0.78 17.54
CA PHE A 417 23.21 0.24 16.69
C PHE A 417 23.50 -1.23 16.39
N ALA A 418 22.51 -1.92 15.83
CA ALA A 418 22.65 -3.26 15.28
C ALA A 418 22.25 -3.25 13.81
N LEU A 419 22.96 -4.01 12.99
CA LEU A 419 22.69 -4.15 11.56
C LEU A 419 22.18 -5.56 11.24
N GLU A 420 21.20 -5.64 10.34
CA GLU A 420 20.69 -6.88 9.77
C GLU A 420 21.32 -7.08 8.39
N GLU A 421 21.96 -8.23 8.18
CA GLU A 421 22.56 -8.59 6.91
C GLU A 421 21.55 -9.37 6.06
N SER A 422 21.41 -9.00 4.78
CA SER A 422 20.74 -9.74 3.73
C SER A 422 21.70 -9.93 2.54
N PHE A 423 21.56 -11.03 1.82
CA PHE A 423 22.35 -11.31 0.64
C PHE A 423 21.44 -11.61 -0.55
N PHE A 424 21.76 -11.01 -1.70
CA PHE A 424 21.04 -11.18 -2.94
C PHE A 424 21.99 -11.69 -4.03
N THR A 425 21.62 -12.79 -4.67
CA THR A 425 22.35 -13.34 -5.81
C THR A 425 22.20 -12.51 -7.07
N LYS A 426 21.00 -11.92 -7.24
CA LYS A 426 20.64 -11.02 -8.34
C LYS A 426 19.93 -9.78 -7.80
N PHE A 427 20.24 -8.64 -8.40
CA PHE A 427 19.64 -7.36 -8.00
C PHE A 427 19.48 -6.47 -9.24
N PHE A 428 18.23 -6.26 -9.64
CA PHE A 428 17.86 -5.33 -10.71
C PHE A 428 17.36 -4.04 -10.08
N GLU A 429 18.00 -2.92 -10.41
CA GLU A 429 17.76 -1.62 -9.80
C GLU A 429 17.44 -0.58 -10.86
N ARG A 430 16.35 0.13 -10.69
CA ARG A 430 16.05 1.39 -11.38
C ARG A 430 16.17 2.59 -10.47
N SER A 431 15.79 2.43 -9.21
CA SER A 431 15.98 3.42 -8.14
C SER A 431 15.96 2.72 -6.78
N VAL A 432 16.27 3.45 -5.71
CA VAL A 432 16.21 2.94 -4.33
C VAL A 432 14.83 2.40 -3.93
N ASN A 433 13.77 2.91 -4.58
CA ASN A 433 12.39 2.52 -4.34
C ASN A 433 11.81 1.67 -5.48
N GLU A 434 12.62 1.27 -6.45
CA GLU A 434 12.19 0.47 -7.60
C GLU A 434 13.25 -0.55 -7.98
N TYR A 435 13.14 -1.75 -7.41
CA TYR A 435 14.08 -2.84 -7.63
C TYR A 435 13.42 -4.22 -7.48
N LEU A 436 14.06 -5.24 -8.06
CA LEU A 436 13.81 -6.64 -7.82
C LEU A 436 15.12 -7.32 -7.38
N ALA A 437 15.06 -8.04 -6.25
CA ALA A 437 16.20 -8.76 -5.70
C ALA A 437 15.85 -10.23 -5.43
N VAL A 438 16.78 -11.14 -5.74
CA VAL A 438 16.63 -12.58 -5.53
C VAL A 438 17.64 -13.03 -4.47
N THR A 439 17.17 -13.66 -3.40
CA THR A 439 18.04 -14.21 -2.34
C THR A 439 18.73 -15.50 -2.79
N ASP A 440 19.69 -15.98 -2.02
CA ASP A 440 20.34 -17.28 -2.19
C ASP A 440 19.36 -18.47 -2.06
N THR A 441 18.25 -18.29 -1.34
CA THR A 441 17.18 -19.28 -1.23
C THR A 441 16.13 -19.20 -2.35
N GLY A 442 16.34 -18.31 -3.34
CA GLY A 442 15.39 -18.06 -4.42
C GLY A 442 14.18 -17.19 -4.05
N LYS A 443 14.12 -16.68 -2.81
CA LYS A 443 13.06 -15.75 -2.41
C LYS A 443 13.24 -14.42 -3.11
N ILE A 444 12.14 -13.88 -3.65
CA ILE A 444 12.12 -12.61 -4.37
C ILE A 444 11.67 -11.50 -3.43
N LYS A 445 12.40 -10.40 -3.43
CA LYS A 445 12.06 -9.13 -2.77
C LYS A 445 11.88 -8.07 -3.85
N VAL A 446 10.74 -7.39 -3.84
CA VAL A 446 10.44 -6.32 -4.80
C VAL A 446 10.14 -5.02 -4.09
N ALA A 447 10.50 -3.92 -4.72
CA ALA A 447 10.07 -2.58 -4.38
C ALA A 447 9.69 -1.85 -5.67
N GLY A 448 8.74 -0.92 -5.54
CA GLY A 448 8.28 -0.13 -6.67
C GLY A 448 7.17 -0.81 -7.50
N LYS A 449 6.51 -0.01 -8.33
CA LYS A 449 5.36 -0.45 -9.12
C LYS A 449 5.76 -1.40 -10.25
N THR A 450 6.90 -1.14 -10.88
CA THR A 450 7.35 -1.88 -12.07
C THR A 450 7.58 -3.36 -11.80
N PHE A 451 8.06 -3.70 -10.60
CA PHE A 451 8.34 -5.08 -10.19
C PHE A 451 7.28 -5.67 -9.25
N ALA A 452 6.22 -4.94 -8.96
CA ALA A 452 5.18 -5.45 -8.05
C ALA A 452 4.42 -6.62 -8.67
N ASN A 453 4.09 -7.59 -7.85
CA ASN A 453 3.15 -8.63 -8.24
C ASN A 453 1.69 -8.13 -8.09
N PHE A 454 0.75 -8.88 -8.65
CA PHE A 454 -0.66 -8.48 -8.71
C PHE A 454 -1.40 -8.48 -7.36
N LYS A 455 -0.86 -9.12 -6.31
CA LYS A 455 -1.55 -9.22 -5.01
C LYS A 455 -1.20 -8.09 -4.07
N THR A 456 0.07 -7.77 -3.95
CA THR A 456 0.53 -6.79 -2.97
C THR A 456 1.69 -5.97 -3.50
N HIS A 457 1.75 -4.71 -3.08
CA HIS A 457 2.83 -3.80 -3.43
C HIS A 457 3.35 -3.12 -2.16
N GLY A 458 4.52 -3.53 -1.70
CA GLY A 458 5.17 -2.91 -0.53
C GLY A 458 4.31 -2.84 0.75
N GLY A 459 3.37 -3.78 0.94
CA GLY A 459 2.42 -3.77 2.06
C GLY A 459 1.09 -3.07 1.76
N GLU A 460 0.83 -2.75 0.51
CA GLU A 460 -0.45 -2.21 0.04
C GLU A 460 -1.13 -3.18 -0.92
N LEU A 461 -2.46 -3.15 -1.00
CA LEU A 461 -3.21 -3.93 -1.98
C LEU A 461 -2.94 -3.35 -3.37
N GLY A 462 -2.23 -4.11 -4.21
CA GLY A 462 -2.05 -3.77 -5.62
C GLY A 462 -3.30 -4.10 -6.42
N PHE A 463 -3.68 -3.21 -7.35
CA PHE A 463 -4.63 -3.62 -8.38
C PHE A 463 -3.96 -4.64 -9.29
N SER A 464 -4.76 -5.55 -9.80
CA SER A 464 -4.29 -6.51 -10.79
C SER A 464 -3.64 -5.76 -11.96
N ASP A 465 -2.34 -5.96 -12.10
CA ASP A 465 -1.54 -5.45 -13.21
C ASP A 465 -0.81 -6.64 -13.82
N PRO A 466 -1.40 -7.28 -14.84
CA PRO A 466 -0.82 -8.47 -15.45
C PRO A 466 0.54 -8.20 -16.07
N ILE A 467 0.78 -6.99 -16.56
CA ILE A 467 2.05 -6.62 -17.17
C ILE A 467 3.15 -6.57 -16.12
N ALA A 468 2.90 -5.92 -14.97
CA ALA A 468 3.86 -5.93 -13.86
C ALA A 468 4.13 -7.36 -13.35
N ASN A 469 3.12 -8.22 -13.32
CA ASN A 469 3.28 -9.62 -12.93
C ASN A 469 4.12 -10.42 -13.92
N ILE A 470 3.90 -10.24 -15.23
CA ILE A 470 4.71 -10.88 -16.28
C ILE A 470 6.16 -10.42 -16.17
N LEU A 471 6.41 -9.12 -16.07
CA LEU A 471 7.75 -8.55 -15.90
C LEU A 471 8.44 -9.07 -14.64
N HIS A 472 7.73 -9.11 -13.51
CA HIS A 472 8.26 -9.65 -12.26
C HIS A 472 8.76 -11.09 -12.41
N LYS A 473 7.97 -11.97 -13.06
CA LYS A 473 8.35 -13.36 -13.29
C LYS A 473 9.52 -13.49 -14.28
N ALA A 474 9.55 -12.69 -15.34
CA ALA A 474 10.63 -12.67 -16.31
C ALA A 474 11.95 -12.23 -15.65
N PHE A 475 11.97 -11.12 -14.93
CA PHE A 475 13.17 -10.64 -14.22
C PHE A 475 13.67 -11.60 -13.14
N ALA A 476 12.77 -12.28 -12.44
CA ALA A 476 13.16 -13.26 -11.44
C ALA A 476 13.96 -14.43 -12.04
N ARG A 477 13.70 -14.78 -13.30
CA ARG A 477 14.38 -15.84 -14.05
C ARG A 477 15.62 -15.34 -14.76
N ALA A 478 15.68 -14.08 -15.18
CA ALA A 478 16.77 -13.50 -15.96
C ALA A 478 18.15 -13.68 -15.27
N GLU A 479 19.17 -14.00 -16.04
CA GLU A 479 20.53 -14.18 -15.53
C GLU A 479 21.42 -12.94 -15.74
N ASN A 480 20.99 -12.01 -16.58
CA ASN A 480 21.69 -10.75 -16.80
C ASN A 480 20.69 -9.63 -17.17
N ASN A 481 21.21 -8.45 -17.51
CA ASN A 481 20.42 -7.29 -17.95
C ASN A 481 20.40 -7.19 -19.48
N ASN A 482 20.25 -8.32 -20.18
CA ASN A 482 20.12 -8.34 -21.63
C ASN A 482 18.65 -8.18 -22.03
N PHE A 483 18.36 -7.21 -22.89
CA PHE A 483 16.99 -6.91 -23.30
C PHE A 483 16.33 -8.10 -23.99
N ASP A 484 17.03 -8.74 -24.94
CA ASP A 484 16.50 -9.85 -25.74
C ASP A 484 16.26 -11.11 -24.88
N GLU A 485 17.15 -11.39 -23.91
CA GLU A 485 16.93 -12.46 -22.92
C GLU A 485 15.64 -12.22 -22.12
N ILE A 486 15.44 -10.98 -21.66
CA ILE A 486 14.25 -10.67 -20.86
C ILE A 486 12.99 -10.73 -21.73
N VAL A 487 13.06 -10.34 -23.01
CA VAL A 487 11.95 -10.50 -23.97
C VAL A 487 11.62 -11.98 -24.18
N SER A 488 12.61 -12.85 -24.36
CA SER A 488 12.39 -14.30 -24.43
C SER A 488 11.67 -14.85 -23.19
N LEU A 489 12.12 -14.43 -22.01
CA LEU A 489 11.48 -14.83 -20.75
C LEU A 489 10.08 -14.27 -20.57
N ILE A 490 9.77 -13.10 -21.15
CA ILE A 490 8.40 -12.58 -21.22
C ILE A 490 7.54 -13.50 -22.08
N CYS A 491 8.00 -13.89 -23.27
CA CYS A 491 7.28 -14.79 -24.16
C CYS A 491 6.96 -16.12 -23.46
N GLU A 492 7.98 -16.77 -22.87
CA GLU A 492 7.79 -18.01 -22.10
C GLU A 492 6.82 -17.84 -20.93
N THR A 493 6.89 -16.71 -20.22
CA THR A 493 6.00 -16.43 -19.09
C THR A 493 4.56 -16.24 -19.54
N VAL A 494 4.34 -15.54 -20.64
CA VAL A 494 2.99 -15.35 -21.21
C VAL A 494 2.43 -16.68 -21.71
N ASP A 495 3.24 -17.49 -22.40
CA ASP A 495 2.86 -18.82 -22.85
C ASP A 495 2.41 -19.70 -21.70
N ASP A 496 3.20 -19.75 -20.61
CA ASP A 496 2.86 -20.52 -19.43
C ASP A 496 1.53 -20.05 -18.81
N LEU A 497 1.37 -18.74 -18.62
CA LEU A 497 0.16 -18.17 -18.02
C LEU A 497 -1.09 -18.38 -18.87
N VAL A 498 -1.00 -18.23 -20.20
CA VAL A 498 -2.13 -18.39 -21.12
C VAL A 498 -2.48 -19.86 -21.30
N ASN A 499 -1.49 -20.73 -21.57
CA ASN A 499 -1.72 -22.15 -21.77
C ASN A 499 -2.31 -22.84 -20.52
N ASN A 500 -1.90 -22.42 -19.33
CA ASN A 500 -2.44 -22.90 -18.06
C ASN A 500 -3.67 -22.13 -17.56
N LYS A 501 -4.29 -21.30 -18.41
CA LYS A 501 -5.51 -20.53 -18.10
C LYS A 501 -5.43 -19.79 -16.76
N GLN A 502 -4.28 -19.16 -16.48
CA GLN A 502 -4.02 -18.42 -15.22
C GLN A 502 -4.72 -17.06 -15.22
N TYR A 503 -6.04 -17.04 -15.43
CA TYR A 503 -6.86 -15.84 -15.60
C TYR A 503 -6.66 -14.81 -14.49
N GLN A 504 -6.55 -15.25 -13.23
CA GLN A 504 -6.31 -14.35 -12.09
C GLN A 504 -5.03 -13.51 -12.23
N GLN A 505 -4.02 -14.03 -12.94
CA GLN A 505 -2.74 -13.37 -13.15
C GLN A 505 -2.69 -12.53 -14.42
N LEU A 506 -3.66 -12.70 -15.31
CA LEU A 506 -3.77 -12.05 -16.62
C LEU A 506 -4.91 -11.02 -16.70
N GLN A 507 -5.72 -10.89 -15.65
CA GLN A 507 -6.82 -9.94 -15.61
C GLN A 507 -6.34 -8.51 -15.39
N PHE A 508 -6.97 -7.56 -16.08
CA PHE A 508 -6.98 -6.15 -15.74
C PHE A 508 -8.24 -5.82 -14.96
N ASN A 509 -8.13 -4.90 -14.01
CA ASN A 509 -9.30 -4.37 -13.33
C ASN A 509 -9.61 -2.99 -13.90
N LEU A 510 -10.70 -2.90 -14.65
CA LEU A 510 -11.14 -1.67 -15.27
C LEU A 510 -12.28 -1.04 -14.46
N LYS A 511 -12.24 0.30 -14.33
CA LYS A 511 -13.41 1.09 -13.94
C LYS A 511 -14.09 1.60 -15.20
N ALA A 512 -15.34 1.19 -15.41
CA ALA A 512 -16.19 1.87 -16.39
C ALA A 512 -16.48 3.27 -15.84
N THR A 513 -16.06 4.33 -16.55
CA THR A 513 -16.44 5.69 -16.23
C THR A 513 -17.84 5.99 -16.79
N ALA A 514 -18.60 6.84 -16.10
CA ALA A 514 -19.96 7.21 -16.51
C ALA A 514 -20.04 7.88 -17.93
N THR A 515 -18.89 8.30 -18.47
CA THR A 515 -18.75 8.89 -19.80
C THR A 515 -18.55 7.85 -20.90
N GLU A 516 -18.25 6.58 -20.56
CA GLU A 516 -18.14 5.48 -21.52
C GLU A 516 -19.46 4.70 -21.62
N LYS A 517 -20.59 5.40 -21.54
CA LYS A 517 -21.94 4.84 -21.61
C LYS A 517 -22.28 4.20 -22.96
N ASP A 518 -21.42 4.37 -23.96
CA ASP A 518 -21.69 3.93 -25.30
C ASP A 518 -21.08 2.56 -25.57
N LYS A 519 -21.95 1.55 -25.47
CA LYS A 519 -21.91 0.25 -26.16
C LYS A 519 -20.86 -0.73 -25.68
N ILE A 520 -21.27 -1.52 -24.71
CA ILE A 520 -20.68 -2.83 -24.50
C ILE A 520 -21.53 -3.83 -25.27
N ILE A 521 -20.96 -4.33 -26.35
CA ILE A 521 -21.57 -5.41 -27.12
C ILE A 521 -20.97 -6.71 -26.62
N ARG A 522 -21.79 -7.60 -26.07
CA ARG A 522 -21.41 -8.98 -25.85
C ARG A 522 -21.26 -9.72 -27.16
N SER A 523 -20.45 -10.77 -27.18
CA SER A 523 -20.35 -11.69 -28.32
C SER A 523 -21.70 -12.36 -28.71
N ASP A 524 -22.69 -12.32 -27.81
CA ASP A 524 -24.03 -12.83 -27.97
C ASP A 524 -25.08 -11.77 -28.40
N SER A 525 -24.63 -10.60 -28.87
CA SER A 525 -25.47 -9.48 -29.34
C SER A 525 -26.39 -8.83 -28.28
N ASN A 526 -26.23 -9.11 -27.00
CA ASN A 526 -26.99 -8.45 -25.95
C ASN A 526 -26.26 -7.20 -25.44
N GLU A 527 -26.93 -6.05 -25.37
CA GLU A 527 -26.42 -4.83 -24.75
C GLU A 527 -26.40 -5.02 -23.23
N VAL A 528 -25.26 -4.81 -22.63
CA VAL A 528 -25.10 -4.82 -21.15
C VAL A 528 -24.80 -3.42 -20.68
N ASP A 529 -25.68 -2.87 -19.84
CA ASP A 529 -25.43 -1.60 -19.15
C ASP A 529 -24.36 -1.81 -18.06
N ILE A 530 -23.09 -1.43 -18.37
CA ILE A 530 -22.01 -1.49 -17.41
C ILE A 530 -22.08 -0.27 -16.48
N ARG A 531 -23.06 -0.23 -15.61
CA ARG A 531 -23.03 0.64 -14.42
C ARG A 531 -22.20 0.05 -13.27
N THR A 532 -21.53 -1.07 -13.50
CA THR A 532 -20.81 -1.79 -12.46
C THR A 532 -19.43 -1.20 -12.25
N LYS A 533 -19.20 -0.77 -11.03
CA LYS A 533 -17.91 -0.29 -10.52
C LYS A 533 -16.94 -1.47 -10.37
N GLY A 534 -16.06 -1.69 -11.28
CA GLY A 534 -15.07 -2.76 -11.27
C GLY A 534 -15.48 -3.98 -12.10
N THR A 535 -14.69 -4.28 -13.10
CA THR A 535 -14.88 -5.39 -14.02
C THR A 535 -13.53 -5.98 -14.40
N ARG A 536 -13.45 -7.31 -14.48
CA ARG A 536 -12.29 -7.98 -15.06
C ARG A 536 -12.30 -7.77 -16.56
N ALA A 537 -11.13 -7.45 -17.11
CA ALA A 537 -10.93 -7.33 -18.54
C ALA A 537 -9.72 -8.15 -18.96
N PHE A 538 -9.80 -8.79 -20.10
CA PHE A 538 -8.76 -9.64 -20.66
C PHE A 538 -8.42 -9.22 -22.07
N LEU A 539 -7.13 -9.27 -22.41
CA LEU A 539 -6.67 -9.13 -23.79
C LEU A 539 -6.96 -10.44 -24.52
N THR A 540 -7.94 -10.42 -25.39
CA THR A 540 -8.40 -11.59 -26.17
C THR A 540 -8.08 -11.42 -27.65
N THR A 541 -8.09 -12.52 -28.39
CA THR A 541 -7.85 -12.54 -29.83
C THR A 541 -8.88 -11.66 -30.55
N ASN A 542 -10.13 -11.81 -30.19
CA ASN A 542 -11.28 -11.16 -30.86
C ASN A 542 -11.99 -10.15 -29.92
N GLY A 543 -11.26 -9.48 -29.06
CA GLY A 543 -11.83 -8.54 -28.11
C GLY A 543 -12.68 -7.45 -28.79
N ASN A 544 -13.87 -7.21 -28.24
CA ASN A 544 -14.89 -6.31 -28.86
C ASN A 544 -14.99 -4.95 -28.10
N LEU A 545 -14.34 -4.80 -26.97
CA LEU A 545 -14.44 -3.59 -26.15
C LEU A 545 -13.13 -2.83 -26.10
N LEU A 546 -13.17 -1.55 -26.46
CA LEU A 546 -12.06 -0.63 -26.24
C LEU A 546 -12.05 -0.13 -24.79
N ALA A 547 -11.33 -0.81 -23.92
CA ALA A 547 -11.36 -0.51 -22.49
C ALA A 547 -10.19 0.32 -21.98
N ALA A 548 -9.07 0.37 -22.68
CA ALA A 548 -7.89 1.13 -22.25
C ALA A 548 -7.16 1.77 -23.43
N LYS A 549 -6.63 2.97 -23.17
CA LYS A 549 -5.71 3.65 -24.06
C LYS A 549 -4.30 3.53 -23.46
N PHE A 550 -3.46 2.73 -24.07
CA PHE A 550 -2.04 2.72 -23.73
C PHE A 550 -1.36 3.88 -24.45
N LYS A 551 -0.71 4.76 -23.68
CA LYS A 551 0.03 5.85 -24.26
C LYS A 551 1.32 5.32 -24.87
N PHE A 552 1.36 5.22 -26.17
CA PHE A 552 2.59 5.07 -26.92
C PHE A 552 2.99 6.41 -27.51
N LEU A 553 4.26 6.75 -27.43
CA LEU A 553 4.77 7.98 -27.98
C LEU A 553 5.21 7.74 -29.43
N ARG A 554 4.28 7.71 -30.37
CA ARG A 554 4.62 7.71 -31.78
C ARG A 554 5.08 9.09 -32.18
N ARG A 555 6.34 9.24 -32.61
CA ARG A 555 6.82 10.43 -33.31
C ARG A 555 6.62 10.21 -34.82
N ARG A 556 5.45 10.48 -35.34
CA ARG A 556 5.36 10.82 -36.77
C ARG A 556 5.94 12.23 -36.95
N LYS A 557 6.89 12.40 -37.90
CA LYS A 557 7.34 13.74 -38.33
C LYS A 557 6.13 14.66 -38.54
N GLY A 558 5.90 15.61 -37.62
CA GLY A 558 4.86 16.63 -37.73
C GLY A 558 3.48 16.34 -37.14
N LYS A 559 3.23 15.15 -36.53
CA LYS A 559 1.97 14.87 -35.81
C LYS A 559 2.24 14.38 -34.39
N GLY A 560 1.34 14.78 -33.46
CA GLY A 560 1.49 14.53 -32.02
C GLY A 560 1.41 13.04 -31.64
N LYS A 561 1.56 12.78 -30.33
CA LYS A 561 1.53 11.46 -29.72
C LYS A 561 0.24 10.69 -30.02
N GLU A 562 0.34 9.48 -30.58
CA GLU A 562 -0.80 8.58 -30.76
C GLU A 562 -0.92 7.63 -29.56
N ASN A 563 -2.15 7.23 -29.23
CA ASN A 563 -2.42 6.21 -28.22
C ASN A 563 -2.71 4.88 -28.94
N ILE A 564 -2.08 3.80 -28.50
CA ILE A 564 -2.48 2.46 -28.91
C ILE A 564 -3.80 2.14 -28.24
N LYS A 565 -4.75 1.71 -29.06
CA LYS A 565 -6.06 1.25 -28.60
C LYS A 565 -6.05 -0.27 -28.61
N LEU A 566 -6.20 -0.90 -27.46
CA LEU A 566 -6.32 -2.35 -27.36
C LEU A 566 -7.74 -2.73 -27.00
N THR A 567 -8.20 -3.77 -27.64
CA THR A 567 -9.52 -4.35 -27.39
C THR A 567 -9.44 -5.43 -26.33
N PHE A 568 -10.44 -5.45 -25.47
CA PHE A 568 -10.59 -6.37 -24.36
C PHE A 568 -11.94 -7.07 -24.44
N ASP A 569 -12.04 -8.24 -23.82
CA ASP A 569 -13.31 -8.80 -23.42
C ASP A 569 -13.47 -8.70 -21.89
N LEU A 570 -14.70 -8.45 -21.48
CA LEU A 570 -15.06 -8.35 -20.07
C LEU A 570 -15.59 -9.68 -19.56
N PHE A 571 -15.20 -10.03 -18.35
CA PHE A 571 -15.70 -11.22 -17.69
C PHE A 571 -16.09 -10.91 -16.23
N GLN A 572 -17.33 -11.23 -15.89
CA GLN A 572 -17.90 -10.83 -14.61
C GLN A 572 -18.19 -12.00 -13.65
N ASN A 573 -18.28 -13.23 -14.17
CA ASN A 573 -18.60 -14.40 -13.38
C ASN A 573 -17.35 -14.96 -12.66
N ASP A 574 -17.52 -16.06 -11.94
CA ASP A 574 -16.41 -16.77 -11.32
C ASP A 574 -15.39 -17.23 -12.39
N LEU A 575 -14.11 -17.00 -12.12
CA LEU A 575 -13.03 -17.33 -13.06
C LEU A 575 -12.96 -18.80 -13.44
N LYS A 576 -13.49 -19.71 -12.63
CA LYS A 576 -13.57 -21.14 -12.96
C LYS A 576 -14.45 -21.43 -14.19
N TYR A 577 -15.36 -20.51 -14.54
CA TYR A 577 -16.21 -20.58 -15.73
C TYR A 577 -15.67 -19.75 -16.88
N CYS A 578 -14.50 -19.12 -16.73
CA CYS A 578 -13.90 -18.30 -17.77
C CYS A 578 -13.33 -19.21 -18.87
N ASP A 579 -13.78 -18.99 -20.09
CA ASP A 579 -13.29 -19.70 -21.30
C ASP A 579 -13.01 -18.71 -22.44
N LEU A 580 -12.34 -17.61 -22.11
CA LEU A 580 -11.92 -16.59 -23.07
C LEU A 580 -10.65 -17.04 -23.78
N GLU A 581 -10.60 -16.81 -25.09
CA GLU A 581 -9.41 -17.00 -25.92
C GLU A 581 -8.46 -15.80 -25.77
N LEU A 582 -7.43 -15.97 -24.91
CA LEU A 582 -6.48 -14.92 -24.58
C LEU A 582 -5.45 -14.73 -25.70
N SER A 583 -5.16 -13.49 -26.07
CA SER A 583 -4.11 -13.17 -27.05
C SER A 583 -2.74 -13.07 -26.37
N LYS A 584 -1.87 -14.03 -26.66
CA LYS A 584 -0.46 -14.02 -26.21
C LYS A 584 0.27 -12.80 -26.76
N GLU A 585 0.07 -12.50 -28.03
CA GLU A 585 0.73 -11.40 -28.74
C GLU A 585 0.45 -10.05 -28.08
N LYS A 586 -0.81 -9.79 -27.70
CA LYS A 586 -1.19 -8.54 -27.01
C LYS A 586 -0.53 -8.41 -25.64
N TYR A 587 -0.46 -9.50 -24.84
CA TYR A 587 0.25 -9.49 -23.56
C TYR A 587 1.75 -9.32 -23.72
N ILE A 588 2.38 -10.01 -24.69
CA ILE A 588 3.81 -9.88 -24.99
C ILE A 588 4.11 -8.45 -25.41
N LEU A 589 3.38 -7.93 -26.39
CA LEU A 589 3.58 -6.60 -26.94
C LEU A 589 3.58 -5.51 -25.88
N ILE A 590 2.56 -5.50 -24.99
CA ILE A 590 2.48 -4.50 -23.93
C ILE A 590 3.59 -4.70 -22.90
N SER A 591 3.93 -5.95 -22.57
CA SER A 591 5.00 -6.24 -21.61
C SER A 591 6.35 -5.76 -22.15
N VAL A 592 6.65 -5.98 -23.43
CA VAL A 592 7.87 -5.49 -24.05
C VAL A 592 7.87 -3.97 -24.20
N LEU A 593 6.71 -3.36 -24.46
CA LEU A 593 6.58 -1.91 -24.43
C LEU A 593 6.92 -1.32 -23.05
N GLU A 594 6.39 -1.88 -21.98
CA GLU A 594 6.70 -1.43 -20.61
C GLU A 594 8.17 -1.72 -20.25
N LEU A 595 8.71 -2.88 -20.68
CA LEU A 595 10.13 -3.19 -20.53
C LEU A 595 10.99 -2.14 -21.23
N SER A 596 10.65 -1.74 -22.47
CA SER A 596 11.42 -0.78 -23.25
C SER A 596 11.57 0.58 -22.55
N LYS A 597 10.55 0.99 -21.79
CA LYS A 597 10.56 2.21 -20.96
C LYS A 597 11.56 2.11 -19.80
N MET A 598 11.90 0.90 -19.35
CA MET A 598 12.87 0.70 -18.28
C MET A 598 14.31 0.84 -18.76
N TYR A 599 14.55 0.63 -20.05
CA TYR A 599 15.87 0.75 -20.71
C TYR A 599 16.11 2.11 -21.34
N SER A 600 15.16 3.03 -21.27
CA SER A 600 15.31 4.37 -21.79
C SER A 600 15.75 5.37 -20.72
N SER A 601 16.55 6.38 -21.14
CA SER A 601 17.03 7.43 -20.24
C SER A 601 15.87 8.29 -19.72
N PHE A 602 15.88 8.57 -18.41
CA PHE A 602 14.91 9.44 -17.74
C PHE A 602 15.23 10.90 -18.03
N LYS A 603 14.62 11.51 -19.05
CA LYS A 603 14.53 12.95 -19.11
C LYS A 603 13.27 13.40 -18.39
N ARG A 604 13.39 14.36 -17.45
CA ARG A 604 12.31 14.86 -16.55
C ARG A 604 10.97 15.21 -17.21
N THR A 605 10.89 15.24 -18.52
CA THR A 605 9.71 15.68 -19.27
C THR A 605 9.15 14.68 -20.28
N SER A 606 9.83 13.56 -20.57
CA SER A 606 9.31 12.53 -21.49
C SER A 606 9.95 11.19 -21.20
N ILE A 607 9.12 10.14 -21.12
CA ILE A 607 9.58 8.75 -21.11
C ILE A 607 9.85 8.42 -22.57
N GLU A 608 11.12 8.32 -22.93
CA GLU A 608 11.52 7.82 -24.25
C GLU A 608 11.52 6.29 -24.19
N SER A 609 10.88 5.62 -25.14
CA SER A 609 10.99 4.17 -25.33
C SER A 609 12.29 3.85 -26.05
N LYS A 610 12.79 2.60 -25.94
CA LYS A 610 13.88 2.08 -26.77
C LYS A 610 13.50 2.13 -28.27
N PHE A 611 12.19 2.11 -28.56
CA PHE A 611 11.62 2.15 -29.91
C PHE A 611 11.06 3.54 -30.20
N GLU A 612 11.30 4.05 -31.41
CA GLU A 612 10.81 5.36 -31.86
C GLU A 612 9.29 5.37 -32.05
N ASP A 613 8.75 4.28 -32.57
CA ASP A 613 7.30 4.09 -32.78
C ASP A 613 6.88 2.62 -32.59
N PHE A 614 5.58 2.40 -32.74
CA PHE A 614 4.97 1.09 -32.55
C PHE A 614 5.35 0.09 -33.65
N ASP A 615 5.50 0.57 -34.89
CA ASP A 615 5.85 -0.27 -36.01
C ASP A 615 7.27 -0.83 -35.82
N GLU A 616 8.21 -0.02 -35.31
CA GLU A 616 9.56 -0.47 -34.93
C GLU A 616 9.55 -1.54 -33.82
N LEU A 617 8.66 -1.42 -32.83
CA LEU A 617 8.49 -2.45 -31.80
C LEU A 617 7.96 -3.76 -32.41
N VAL A 618 6.97 -3.69 -33.29
CA VAL A 618 6.41 -4.87 -33.94
C VAL A 618 7.43 -5.52 -34.87
N ASP A 619 8.14 -4.73 -35.69
CA ASP A 619 9.20 -5.22 -36.56
C ASP A 619 10.32 -5.89 -35.74
N TYR A 620 10.71 -5.30 -34.62
CA TYR A 620 11.68 -5.90 -33.70
C TYR A 620 11.22 -7.28 -33.21
N LEU A 621 9.98 -7.39 -32.71
CA LEU A 621 9.44 -8.66 -32.20
C LEU A 621 9.32 -9.72 -33.30
N GLN A 622 8.89 -9.35 -34.52
CA GLN A 622 8.77 -10.28 -35.65
C GLN A 622 10.12 -10.80 -36.13
N ASN A 623 11.21 -10.06 -35.94
CA ASN A 623 12.56 -10.45 -36.34
C ASN A 623 13.30 -11.32 -35.29
N LEU A 624 12.69 -11.56 -34.13
CA LEU A 624 13.26 -12.43 -33.12
C LEU A 624 12.90 -13.90 -33.39
N GLU A 625 13.89 -14.78 -33.56
CA GLU A 625 13.71 -16.21 -33.85
C GLU A 625 12.73 -16.89 -32.88
N PHE A 626 12.82 -16.60 -31.57
CA PHE A 626 11.90 -17.16 -30.57
C PHE A 626 10.49 -16.57 -30.60
N CYS A 627 10.25 -15.55 -31.42
CA CYS A 627 8.95 -14.92 -31.61
C CYS A 627 8.26 -15.34 -32.92
N GLU A 628 8.87 -16.18 -33.77
CA GLU A 628 8.32 -16.61 -35.08
C GLU A 628 6.92 -17.24 -34.98
N GLN A 629 6.59 -17.84 -33.83
CA GLN A 629 5.29 -18.45 -33.58
C GLN A 629 4.14 -17.47 -33.34
N TYR A 630 4.42 -16.17 -33.20
CA TYR A 630 3.42 -15.14 -32.89
C TYR A 630 3.17 -14.25 -34.10
N ASP A 631 1.90 -13.93 -34.36
CA ASP A 631 1.51 -13.00 -35.43
C ASP A 631 1.24 -11.58 -34.89
N PHE A 632 2.32 -10.83 -34.64
CA PHE A 632 2.17 -9.44 -34.17
C PHE A 632 1.60 -8.51 -35.26
N ASN A 633 1.73 -8.84 -36.54
CA ASN A 633 1.21 -8.03 -37.65
C ASN A 633 -0.33 -8.02 -37.68
N SER A 634 -0.97 -9.11 -37.27
CA SER A 634 -2.44 -9.16 -37.18
C SER A 634 -2.98 -8.14 -36.21
N ILE A 635 -2.23 -7.81 -35.13
CA ILE A 635 -2.62 -6.79 -34.15
C ILE A 635 -2.58 -5.40 -34.75
N VAL A 636 -1.57 -5.10 -35.58
CA VAL A 636 -1.41 -3.78 -36.24
C VAL A 636 -2.60 -3.49 -37.16
N SER A 637 -3.12 -4.51 -37.83
CA SER A 637 -4.28 -4.36 -38.73
C SER A 637 -5.57 -4.07 -37.99
N THR A 638 -5.66 -4.38 -36.69
CA THR A 638 -6.86 -4.17 -35.86
C THR A 638 -6.79 -2.89 -35.02
N LEU A 639 -5.69 -2.18 -35.05
CA LEU A 639 -5.43 -0.91 -34.35
C LEU A 639 -5.68 0.30 -35.25
#